data_3e4adda2882d46209fb238144e52aeb8
#
_entry.id   3e4adda2882d46209fb238144e52aeb8
#
_cell.length_a   1.000
_cell.length_b   1.000
_cell.length_c   1.000
_cell.angle_alpha   90.00
_cell.angle_beta   90.00
_cell.angle_gamma   90.00
#
_symmetry.space_group_name_H-M   'P 1'
#
loop_
_entity.id
_entity.type
_entity.pdbx_description
1 polymer ?
#
loop_
_entity_poly.entity_id
_entity_poly.type
_entity_poly.pdbx_seq_one_letter_code
_entity_poly.pdbx_strand_id
1 'polypeptide(L)'
;MRYSTPIRHTAIARRASAGSRRPWRLALLAQAAAVMLLAACGGGEDGSPTSSSSTLSADGSQQQANAGTSPGTSTGTGTSTTGASTQTPAVDATVPPLELPAHIKPVNYKLWFRPNADLTGFSGRADVEIKVTKQTGEITLAARNLRFDPARVTLTATGSNTTQMLVPVPQSQGDFYDLRLPTGDIKPGTYMLHMEWTGTVNFTKAEGLFKLGLQGATGEKSDALITQGAANLSRQWFPCWDEPAFRHTFELTAEVPGDWKAIANGKQNSATQLPDGYQRVAFAKTPSMPSYLMFFGGGKFDVLEDQFTSPLDTSSTLPLRWWVPAGEAHSAVAGMQYTKEALNYYNYFQIPLPLDKIDTIAANDSYNNKNAGFGGMENWGAIFEFADQVLVPPEGAQTSIHSKGNARSFAVVSHELAHQWFGDLVTLDWWDNIWLNESFANWFENITKIELHPEFTGNSWEGYAAAKQRIYTLDLAVTAVPVQHNLSDTGSNDFLDRFAYHKGGHVLQMIENYIGHDAMRRGLQAYLNKYKFGNGTPTRLWAELEAASDKPVSKVGDSFVRQTGVPLVTIDARCNPVTNQNVVTISQRAFPSKNMYPGYRWNIPLVLKYGENFSQTQTLMFDQAGTQISLPTCSAVLANPTGLDYYVTNYSPALWSDLLAQAGAITDKATAANIAGDATQLYNAGLMSQALYSQITGIRAFQPVLQTLRTQSVGVGIGAQQVPPLETPVHSIKYQGVMKHLSDLSQ
;
A
#
# COMPACT_ATOMS: atom_id res chain seq x y z
N MET A 1 -24.44 -16.31 10.10
CA MET A 1 -24.76 -17.72 9.77
C MET A 1 -23.48 -18.33 9.22
N ARG A 2 -22.90 -19.24 9.96
CA ARG A 2 -21.70 -19.96 9.54
C ARG A 2 -22.12 -21.08 8.60
N TYR A 3 -21.60 -21.09 7.41
CA TYR A 3 -21.70 -22.27 6.53
C TYR A 3 -20.59 -23.24 6.91
N SER A 4 -20.95 -24.27 7.67
CA SER A 4 -20.13 -25.46 7.84
C SER A 4 -20.63 -26.54 6.89
N THR A 5 -19.89 -26.77 5.82
CA THR A 5 -20.00 -28.00 5.03
C THR A 5 -18.80 -28.87 5.37
N PRO A 6 -18.99 -30.11 5.88
CA PRO A 6 -17.87 -30.94 6.27
C PRO A 6 -17.25 -31.63 5.03
N ILE A 7 -16.01 -31.34 4.76
CA ILE A 7 -15.18 -32.16 3.87
C ILE A 7 -14.80 -33.42 4.65
N ARG A 8 -15.31 -34.56 4.21
CA ARG A 8 -14.95 -35.89 4.74
C ARG A 8 -13.48 -36.20 4.39
N HIS A 9 -12.62 -36.17 5.40
CA HIS A 9 -11.30 -36.77 5.32
C HIS A 9 -11.43 -38.31 5.50
N THR A 10 -11.12 -39.05 4.49
CA THR A 10 -10.91 -40.50 4.55
C THR A 10 -9.56 -40.76 5.23
N ALA A 11 -9.61 -41.19 6.48
CA ALA A 11 -8.43 -41.60 7.24
C ALA A 11 -7.95 -42.95 6.72
N ILE A 12 -6.75 -42.99 6.17
CA ILE A 12 -6.01 -44.24 5.94
C ILE A 12 -5.27 -44.61 7.21
N ALA A 13 -5.81 -45.61 7.92
CA ALA A 13 -5.17 -46.20 9.08
C ALA A 13 -3.90 -46.98 8.67
N ARG A 14 -2.73 -46.55 9.15
CA ARG A 14 -1.53 -47.39 9.20
C ARG A 14 -1.34 -47.88 10.64
N ARG A 15 -1.33 -49.20 10.77
CA ARG A 15 -1.05 -49.98 11.98
C ARG A 15 0.32 -49.62 12.53
N ALA A 16 0.37 -49.21 13.81
CA ALA A 16 1.58 -49.19 14.60
C ALA A 16 1.74 -50.50 15.36
N SER A 17 2.89 -51.11 15.22
CA SER A 17 3.34 -52.25 16.03
C SER A 17 4.01 -51.75 17.30
N ALA A 18 3.64 -52.33 18.42
CA ALA A 18 4.12 -52.02 19.79
C ALA A 18 5.56 -52.53 20.00
N GLY A 19 6.36 -51.74 20.70
CA GLY A 19 7.67 -52.12 21.21
C GLY A 19 8.01 -51.29 22.46
N SER A 20 8.14 -52.02 23.53
CA SER A 20 8.21 -51.72 24.96
C SER A 20 9.35 -50.83 25.48
N ARG A 21 9.01 -49.99 26.53
CA ARG A 21 9.65 -49.77 27.84
C ARG A 21 11.18 -49.41 27.87
N ARG A 22 11.67 -48.51 28.64
CA ARG A 22 11.44 -47.86 29.95
C ARG A 22 12.46 -46.70 30.14
N PRO A 23 12.37 -45.91 31.21
CA PRO A 23 12.84 -44.54 31.31
C PRO A 23 14.19 -44.37 32.01
N TRP A 24 14.87 -43.23 31.80
CA TRP A 24 15.92 -42.75 32.68
C TRP A 24 15.77 -41.28 33.06
N ARG A 25 15.94 -41.06 34.32
CA ARG A 25 15.77 -39.83 35.08
C ARG A 25 17.03 -38.98 35.06
N LEU A 26 16.80 -37.66 35.20
CA LEU A 26 17.58 -36.66 35.96
C LEU A 26 19.10 -36.62 35.85
N ALA A 27 19.61 -35.45 35.47
CA ALA A 27 20.56 -34.70 36.33
C ALA A 27 20.56 -33.21 35.95
N LEU A 28 20.23 -32.39 36.93
CA LEU A 28 20.58 -30.98 37.06
C LEU A 28 22.12 -30.82 37.06
N LEU A 29 22.61 -29.65 36.55
CA LEU A 29 23.45 -28.76 37.32
C LEU A 29 23.67 -27.43 36.58
N ALA A 30 23.48 -26.39 37.34
CA ALA A 30 23.74 -24.99 37.04
C ALA A 30 25.24 -24.67 37.22
N GLN A 31 25.68 -23.59 36.55
CA GLN A 31 26.69 -22.59 36.99
C GLN A 31 26.76 -21.55 35.87
N ALA A 32 26.37 -20.34 36.01
CA ALA A 32 26.66 -19.18 36.84
C ALA A 32 28.07 -18.60 36.61
N ALA A 33 28.03 -17.36 36.12
CA ALA A 33 28.85 -16.18 36.43
C ALA A 33 30.32 -16.16 35.99
N ALA A 34 30.84 -15.15 35.41
CA ALA A 34 31.31 -13.84 35.84
C ALA A 34 32.15 -13.24 34.70
N VAL A 35 31.97 -12.01 34.23
CA VAL A 35 32.39 -10.70 34.76
C VAL A 35 33.85 -10.30 34.47
N MET A 36 33.97 -9.07 34.01
CA MET A 36 35.07 -8.08 34.03
C MET A 36 35.91 -7.96 32.75
N LEU A 37 35.83 -6.80 32.07
CA LEU A 37 36.41 -5.46 32.32
C LEU A 37 37.92 -5.40 32.18
N LEU A 38 38.34 -4.53 31.28
CA LEU A 38 39.44 -3.54 31.35
C LEU A 38 39.81 -3.13 29.93
N ALA A 39 39.52 -1.95 29.45
CA ALA A 39 40.11 -0.62 29.75
C ALA A 39 41.56 -0.48 29.27
N ALA A 40 41.67 0.46 28.36
CA ALA A 40 42.53 1.62 28.39
C ALA A 40 43.69 1.68 27.38
N CYS A 41 43.66 2.83 26.73
CA CYS A 41 44.76 3.78 26.49
C CYS A 41 45.63 3.69 25.25
N GLY A 42 45.62 4.82 24.57
CA GLY A 42 46.75 5.59 24.05
C GLY A 42 46.73 5.66 22.53
N GLY A 43 46.64 6.76 21.86
CA GLY A 43 47.17 8.10 22.06
C GLY A 43 47.90 8.53 20.80
N GLY A 44 47.73 9.78 20.38
CA GLY A 44 48.67 10.51 19.51
C GLY A 44 48.15 10.83 18.14
N GLU A 45 47.61 12.04 17.92
CA GLU A 45 48.28 13.26 17.35
C GLU A 45 48.63 13.12 15.86
N ASP A 46 48.33 13.97 14.98
CA ASP A 46 48.16 15.41 14.72
C ASP A 46 47.97 15.59 13.23
N GLY A 47 47.36 16.69 12.82
CA GLY A 47 47.52 17.16 11.45
C GLY A 47 46.33 17.84 10.78
N SER A 48 45.91 19.00 11.26
CA SER A 48 45.38 20.05 10.37
C SER A 48 46.52 20.85 9.80
N PRO A 49 46.38 21.44 8.58
CA PRO A 49 46.03 22.84 8.57
C PRO A 49 45.23 23.41 7.38
N THR A 50 44.53 24.51 7.70
CA THR A 50 44.37 25.80 7.02
C THR A 50 43.50 25.92 5.76
N SER A 51 42.38 26.53 5.97
CA SER A 51 41.83 27.82 5.52
C SER A 51 42.36 28.43 4.21
N SER A 52 41.43 28.76 3.32
CA SER A 52 41.48 30.02 2.62
C SER A 52 40.06 30.54 2.28
N SER A 53 39.77 31.66 2.87
CA SER A 53 38.65 32.58 2.65
C SER A 53 38.86 33.34 1.31
N SER A 54 37.77 33.56 0.57
CA SER A 54 37.67 34.76 -0.26
C SER A 54 36.24 35.30 -0.26
N THR A 55 36.12 36.43 0.42
CA THR A 55 35.04 37.38 0.39
C THR A 55 35.03 38.17 -0.92
N LEU A 56 33.84 38.50 -1.44
CA LEU A 56 33.47 39.74 -2.14
C LEU A 56 31.96 39.82 -2.18
N SER A 57 31.43 40.67 -1.37
CA SER A 57 30.86 42.02 -1.44
C SER A 57 29.58 42.15 -2.26
N ALA A 58 28.62 42.69 -1.56
CA ALA A 58 27.29 43.10 -1.93
C ALA A 58 27.27 44.26 -2.96
N ASP A 59 26.21 44.33 -3.73
CA ASP A 59 25.54 45.61 -3.90
C ASP A 59 24.04 45.42 -4.18
N GLY A 60 23.26 46.32 -3.56
CA GLY A 60 21.83 46.31 -3.50
C GLY A 60 21.20 47.28 -4.51
N SER A 61 19.92 47.09 -4.70
CA SER A 61 18.99 48.21 -4.96
C SER A 61 17.54 47.78 -4.68
N GLN A 62 16.97 48.52 -3.73
CA GLN A 62 15.54 48.62 -3.46
C GLN A 62 14.82 49.33 -4.62
N GLN A 63 13.55 48.98 -4.86
CA GLN A 63 12.53 50.01 -5.13
C GLN A 63 11.14 49.53 -4.69
N GLN A 64 10.49 50.48 -4.01
CA GLN A 64 9.20 50.48 -3.34
C GLN A 64 7.98 50.59 -4.27
N ALA A 65 6.92 50.01 -3.83
CA ALA A 65 5.53 50.45 -3.64
C ALA A 65 4.89 51.45 -4.64
N ASN A 66 3.65 51.14 -5.02
CA ASN A 66 2.57 52.15 -4.87
C ASN A 66 1.18 51.49 -4.78
N ALA A 67 0.42 52.09 -3.83
CA ALA A 67 -0.97 51.80 -3.50
C ALA A 67 -1.93 52.66 -4.37
N GLY A 68 -3.16 52.22 -4.51
CA GLY A 68 -4.24 52.99 -5.12
C GLY A 68 -5.62 52.44 -4.81
N THR A 69 -6.18 52.89 -3.73
CA THR A 69 -7.51 53.39 -3.33
C THR A 69 -8.79 52.96 -4.05
N SER A 70 -9.73 52.53 -3.23
CA SER A 70 -11.20 52.44 -3.42
C SER A 70 -11.81 53.89 -3.60
N PRO A 71 -13.16 54.09 -3.81
CA PRO A 71 -14.31 53.48 -3.13
C PRO A 71 -15.59 53.31 -3.98
N GLY A 72 -16.59 52.66 -3.42
CA GLY A 72 -17.97 52.70 -3.93
C GLY A 72 -18.96 51.96 -3.02
N THR A 73 -19.63 52.73 -2.18
CA THR A 73 -20.73 52.32 -1.28
C THR A 73 -22.03 52.01 -2.02
N SER A 74 -22.75 50.96 -1.59
CA SER A 74 -24.22 51.00 -1.55
C SER A 74 -24.77 50.05 -0.47
N THR A 75 -25.59 50.60 0.36
CA THR A 75 -26.37 50.05 1.45
C THR A 75 -27.51 49.17 0.99
N GLY A 76 -27.66 48.00 1.60
CA GLY A 76 -28.82 47.14 1.48
C GLY A 76 -28.95 46.24 2.70
N THR A 77 -29.87 46.63 3.61
CA THR A 77 -30.27 45.85 4.78
C THR A 77 -31.09 44.63 4.37
N GLY A 78 -30.59 43.42 4.72
CA GLY A 78 -31.33 42.19 4.60
C GLY A 78 -30.90 41.21 5.68
N THR A 79 -31.74 41.03 6.66
CA THR A 79 -31.64 40.01 7.70
C THR A 79 -31.64 38.61 7.05
N SER A 80 -30.55 37.88 7.19
CA SER A 80 -30.51 36.47 6.87
C SER A 80 -29.96 35.67 8.04
N THR A 81 -30.79 34.76 8.49
CA THR A 81 -30.51 33.66 9.41
C THR A 81 -29.36 32.80 8.88
N THR A 82 -28.26 32.74 9.61
CA THR A 82 -27.11 31.94 9.30
C THR A 82 -27.38 30.47 9.65
N GLY A 83 -27.80 29.69 8.65
CA GLY A 83 -27.59 28.27 8.64
C GLY A 83 -26.18 28.00 8.11
N ALA A 84 -25.25 27.57 8.96
CA ALA A 84 -23.91 27.14 8.55
C ALA A 84 -24.05 25.79 7.79
N SER A 85 -24.15 25.90 6.47
CA SER A 85 -23.95 24.77 5.57
C SER A 85 -22.45 24.49 5.51
N THR A 86 -22.00 23.41 6.16
CA THR A 86 -20.70 22.84 5.94
C THR A 86 -20.68 22.16 4.57
N GLN A 87 -20.46 22.92 3.51
CA GLN A 87 -20.12 22.38 2.21
C GLN A 87 -18.67 21.87 2.29
N THR A 88 -18.51 20.53 2.34
CA THR A 88 -17.29 19.87 1.88
C THR A 88 -17.11 20.27 0.40
N PRO A 89 -15.92 20.72 -0.03
CA PRO A 89 -15.71 21.01 -1.45
C PRO A 89 -16.01 19.74 -2.23
N ALA A 90 -17.01 19.76 -3.09
CA ALA A 90 -17.23 18.72 -4.08
C ALA A 90 -16.05 18.79 -5.05
N VAL A 91 -15.07 17.93 -4.88
CA VAL A 91 -14.08 17.65 -5.93
C VAL A 91 -14.89 16.99 -7.06
N ASP A 92 -14.86 17.57 -8.22
CA ASP A 92 -15.49 16.99 -9.42
C ASP A 92 -14.78 15.67 -9.72
N ALA A 93 -15.43 14.57 -9.36
CA ALA A 93 -14.85 13.21 -9.34
C ALA A 93 -14.70 12.61 -10.75
N THR A 94 -14.81 13.40 -11.81
CA THR A 94 -14.93 12.89 -13.19
C THR A 94 -13.72 13.12 -14.08
N VAL A 95 -12.78 13.99 -13.69
CA VAL A 95 -11.60 14.30 -14.52
C VAL A 95 -10.36 14.26 -13.61
N PRO A 96 -9.43 13.31 -13.84
CA PRO A 96 -8.17 13.30 -13.11
C PRO A 96 -7.37 14.58 -13.41
N PRO A 97 -6.62 15.13 -12.45
CA PRO A 97 -5.78 16.29 -12.63
C PRO A 97 -4.51 15.93 -13.41
N LEU A 98 -4.67 15.52 -14.68
CA LEU A 98 -3.58 15.11 -15.56
C LEU A 98 -2.62 16.28 -15.80
N GLU A 99 -1.34 16.01 -15.72
CA GLU A 99 -0.27 16.93 -16.13
C GLU A 99 -0.01 16.83 -17.63
N LEU A 100 -0.24 15.62 -18.20
CA LEU A 100 -0.08 15.36 -19.62
C LEU A 100 -1.38 15.64 -20.40
N PRO A 101 -1.26 16.18 -21.64
CA PRO A 101 -2.42 16.53 -22.45
C PRO A 101 -3.32 15.34 -22.80
N ALA A 102 -4.54 15.29 -22.31
CA ALA A 102 -5.50 14.20 -22.53
C ALA A 102 -5.92 13.99 -24.00
N HIS A 103 -5.65 14.96 -24.88
CA HIS A 103 -6.00 14.88 -26.30
C HIS A 103 -5.00 14.07 -27.14
N ILE A 104 -3.89 13.62 -26.55
CA ILE A 104 -2.93 12.70 -27.16
C ILE A 104 -2.85 11.45 -26.29
N LYS A 105 -3.17 10.30 -26.86
CA LYS A 105 -3.22 9.04 -26.14
C LYS A 105 -2.32 7.99 -26.78
N PRO A 106 -1.43 7.36 -26.03
CA PRO A 106 -0.72 6.18 -26.49
C PRO A 106 -1.70 5.00 -26.67
N VAL A 107 -1.44 4.16 -27.64
CA VAL A 107 -2.23 2.96 -27.95
C VAL A 107 -1.40 1.70 -27.76
N ASN A 108 -0.20 1.69 -28.33
CA ASN A 108 0.72 0.57 -28.25
C ASN A 108 2.17 1.05 -28.31
N TYR A 109 3.01 0.49 -27.44
CA TYR A 109 4.47 0.67 -27.45
C TYR A 109 5.14 -0.57 -27.99
N LYS A 110 6.02 -0.41 -29.00
CA LYS A 110 7.06 -1.38 -29.33
C LYS A 110 8.36 -0.85 -28.74
N LEU A 111 8.69 -1.34 -27.57
CA LEU A 111 9.85 -0.89 -26.79
C LEU A 111 11.04 -1.81 -27.02
N TRP A 112 12.18 -1.25 -27.34
CA TRP A 112 13.46 -1.94 -27.40
C TRP A 112 14.46 -1.27 -26.47
N PHE A 113 15.26 -2.06 -25.76
CA PHE A 113 16.36 -1.52 -24.99
C PHE A 113 17.55 -2.46 -24.94
N ARG A 114 18.74 -1.90 -24.68
CA ARG A 114 20.01 -2.60 -24.54
C ARG A 114 20.89 -1.90 -23.52
N PRO A 115 21.28 -2.55 -22.40
CA PRO A 115 22.27 -2.01 -21.49
C PRO A 115 23.66 -2.00 -22.11
N ASN A 116 24.50 -1.06 -21.68
CA ASN A 116 25.91 -1.05 -22.02
C ASN A 116 26.62 -2.25 -21.38
N ALA A 117 27.82 -2.60 -21.92
CA ALA A 117 28.55 -3.76 -21.40
C ALA A 117 29.03 -3.60 -19.94
N ASP A 118 29.25 -2.36 -19.50
CA ASP A 118 29.59 -2.02 -18.11
C ASP A 118 28.37 -1.82 -17.20
N LEU A 119 27.16 -1.93 -17.74
CA LEU A 119 25.88 -1.74 -17.06
C LEU A 119 25.70 -0.36 -16.42
N THR A 120 26.44 0.66 -16.83
CA THR A 120 26.32 2.03 -16.29
C THR A 120 25.26 2.86 -17.01
N GLY A 121 24.90 2.47 -18.21
CA GLY A 121 23.92 3.12 -19.05
C GLY A 121 23.23 2.15 -19.98
N PHE A 122 22.33 2.67 -20.79
CA PHE A 122 21.58 1.90 -21.78
C PHE A 122 21.16 2.76 -22.98
N SER A 123 20.86 2.10 -24.07
CA SER A 123 20.18 2.67 -25.23
C SER A 123 18.75 2.16 -25.28
N GLY A 124 17.83 3.03 -25.63
CA GLY A 124 16.41 2.71 -25.78
C GLY A 124 15.86 3.20 -27.11
N ARG A 125 14.83 2.51 -27.60
CA ARG A 125 14.05 2.89 -28.78
C ARG A 125 12.60 2.52 -28.58
N ALA A 126 11.68 3.36 -29.04
CA ALA A 126 10.25 3.05 -29.06
C ALA A 126 9.61 3.47 -30.38
N ASP A 127 8.72 2.60 -30.89
CA ASP A 127 7.73 2.93 -31.88
C ASP A 127 6.38 2.94 -31.18
N VAL A 128 5.77 4.12 -31.03
CA VAL A 128 4.53 4.30 -30.27
C VAL A 128 3.40 4.68 -31.21
N GLU A 129 2.39 3.82 -31.28
CA GLU A 129 1.13 4.20 -31.90
C GLU A 129 0.40 5.17 -30.98
N ILE A 130 0.10 6.39 -31.48
CA ILE A 130 -0.62 7.42 -30.75
C ILE A 130 -1.87 7.88 -31.50
N LYS A 131 -2.90 8.28 -30.75
CA LYS A 131 -4.10 8.90 -31.25
C LYS A 131 -4.17 10.35 -30.80
N VAL A 132 -4.19 11.27 -31.76
CA VAL A 132 -4.38 12.70 -31.53
C VAL A 132 -5.84 13.04 -31.81
N THR A 133 -6.54 13.64 -30.85
CA THR A 133 -7.99 13.96 -30.96
C THR A 133 -8.26 15.45 -31.18
N LYS A 134 -7.24 16.31 -30.92
CA LYS A 134 -7.31 17.76 -31.12
C LYS A 134 -5.99 18.22 -31.76
N GLN A 135 -6.07 19.18 -32.70
CA GLN A 135 -4.89 19.80 -33.30
C GLN A 135 -3.97 20.40 -32.24
N THR A 136 -2.65 20.16 -32.37
CA THR A 136 -1.63 20.61 -31.42
C THR A 136 -0.31 20.87 -32.12
N GLY A 137 0.51 21.78 -31.60
CA GLY A 137 1.89 22.04 -32.10
C GLY A 137 2.94 21.08 -31.56
N GLU A 138 2.62 20.31 -30.52
CA GLU A 138 3.58 19.48 -29.79
C GLU A 138 2.95 18.22 -29.21
N ILE A 139 3.81 17.25 -28.90
CA ILE A 139 3.49 16.06 -28.12
C ILE A 139 4.28 16.15 -26.83
N THR A 140 3.60 16.36 -25.69
CA THR A 140 4.23 16.35 -24.38
C THR A 140 4.24 14.94 -23.81
N LEU A 141 5.37 14.51 -23.26
CA LEU A 141 5.54 13.23 -22.56
C LEU A 141 6.54 13.35 -21.41
N ALA A 142 6.48 12.43 -20.48
CA ALA A 142 7.39 12.37 -19.35
C ALA A 142 8.69 11.67 -19.74
N ALA A 143 9.84 12.27 -19.37
CA ALA A 143 11.16 11.71 -19.51
C ALA A 143 12.12 12.42 -18.53
N ARG A 144 12.78 11.65 -17.67
CA ARG A 144 13.72 12.16 -16.65
C ARG A 144 15.05 11.45 -16.80
N ASN A 145 16.15 12.20 -16.82
CA ASN A 145 17.52 11.65 -16.99
C ASN A 145 17.72 10.84 -18.30
N LEU A 146 16.89 11.08 -19.30
CA LEU A 146 17.01 10.49 -20.62
C LEU A 146 17.51 11.55 -21.60
N ARG A 147 18.34 11.13 -22.55
CA ARG A 147 18.86 11.97 -23.61
C ARG A 147 18.38 11.45 -24.96
N PHE A 148 17.47 12.17 -25.60
CA PHE A 148 17.02 11.87 -26.95
C PHE A 148 18.13 12.04 -27.98
N ASP A 149 18.14 11.20 -29.04
CA ASP A 149 18.81 11.50 -30.29
C ASP A 149 17.88 12.36 -31.15
N PRO A 150 18.19 13.67 -31.35
CA PRO A 150 17.28 14.55 -32.06
C PRO A 150 17.11 14.18 -33.56
N ALA A 151 18.06 13.43 -34.13
CA ALA A 151 17.98 12.93 -35.51
C ALA A 151 17.06 11.71 -35.65
N ARG A 152 16.58 11.17 -34.52
CA ARG A 152 15.81 9.92 -34.43
C ARG A 152 14.47 10.08 -33.72
N VAL A 153 13.96 11.32 -33.64
CA VAL A 153 12.59 11.56 -33.13
C VAL A 153 11.71 11.97 -34.29
N THR A 154 10.78 11.09 -34.68
CA THR A 154 9.99 11.29 -35.89
C THR A 154 8.52 10.92 -35.70
N LEU A 155 7.66 11.53 -36.52
CA LEU A 155 6.22 11.31 -36.53
C LEU A 155 5.75 10.95 -37.94
N THR A 156 5.04 9.83 -38.08
CA THR A 156 4.49 9.37 -39.36
C THR A 156 3.00 9.13 -39.21
N ALA A 157 2.17 9.79 -40.00
CA ALA A 157 0.73 9.54 -39.99
C ALA A 157 0.43 8.14 -40.54
N THR A 158 -0.51 7.43 -39.92
CA THR A 158 -0.94 6.10 -40.37
C THR A 158 -1.43 6.15 -41.83
N GLY A 159 -0.86 5.27 -42.67
CA GLY A 159 -1.17 5.23 -44.11
C GLY A 159 -0.40 6.26 -44.94
N SER A 160 0.52 7.02 -44.36
CA SER A 160 1.42 7.93 -45.05
C SER A 160 2.85 7.36 -45.14
N ASN A 161 3.54 7.67 -46.22
CA ASN A 161 4.96 7.41 -46.35
C ASN A 161 5.84 8.63 -46.00
N THR A 162 5.20 9.73 -45.56
CA THR A 162 5.91 10.96 -45.21
C THR A 162 6.17 10.99 -43.70
N THR A 163 7.43 10.98 -43.35
CA THR A 163 7.93 11.09 -41.98
C THR A 163 8.33 12.53 -41.70
N GLN A 164 7.88 13.07 -40.58
CA GLN A 164 8.20 14.41 -40.09
C GLN A 164 9.16 14.30 -38.91
N MET A 165 10.22 15.13 -38.91
CA MET A 165 11.11 15.24 -37.76
C MET A 165 10.45 16.04 -36.67
N LEU A 166 10.63 15.60 -35.40
CA LEU A 166 10.24 16.36 -34.21
C LEU A 166 11.48 16.83 -33.47
N VAL A 167 11.41 18.00 -32.88
CA VAL A 167 12.47 18.57 -32.04
C VAL A 167 12.14 18.32 -30.57
N PRO A 168 12.92 17.49 -29.84
CA PRO A 168 12.73 17.29 -28.41
C PRO A 168 13.20 18.54 -27.64
N VAL A 169 12.30 19.17 -26.89
CA VAL A 169 12.57 20.36 -26.11
C VAL A 169 12.27 20.03 -24.63
N PRO A 170 13.30 20.01 -23.74
CA PRO A 170 13.05 19.76 -22.33
C PRO A 170 12.29 20.93 -21.71
N GLN A 171 11.32 20.63 -20.85
CA GLN A 171 10.67 21.65 -20.03
C GLN A 171 11.55 22.05 -18.84
N SER A 172 11.29 23.23 -18.28
CA SER A 172 12.13 23.82 -17.23
C SER A 172 12.21 22.98 -15.94
N GLN A 173 11.21 22.15 -15.67
CA GLN A 173 11.18 21.26 -14.49
C GLN A 173 11.96 19.95 -14.70
N GLY A 174 12.43 19.66 -15.93
CA GLY A 174 13.31 18.52 -16.22
C GLY A 174 12.65 17.14 -16.28
N ASP A 175 11.35 17.03 -16.04
CA ASP A 175 10.61 15.77 -16.02
C ASP A 175 9.79 15.52 -17.28
N PHE A 176 9.61 16.53 -18.11
CA PHE A 176 8.82 16.49 -19.32
C PHE A 176 9.58 17.02 -20.53
N TYR A 177 9.22 16.52 -21.70
CA TYR A 177 9.68 16.98 -22.99
C TYR A 177 8.51 17.29 -23.91
N ASP A 178 8.61 18.38 -24.64
CA ASP A 178 7.76 18.70 -25.77
C ASP A 178 8.45 18.26 -27.05
N LEU A 179 7.83 17.38 -27.82
CA LEU A 179 8.28 16.97 -29.14
C LEU A 179 7.56 17.84 -30.16
N ARG A 180 8.24 18.85 -30.72
CA ARG A 180 7.66 19.92 -31.55
C ARG A 180 7.90 19.69 -33.03
N LEU A 181 6.89 19.93 -33.85
CA LEU A 181 7.10 20.10 -35.28
C LEU A 181 7.90 21.40 -35.51
N PRO A 182 8.91 21.40 -36.42
CA PRO A 182 9.61 22.64 -36.79
C PRO A 182 8.67 23.71 -37.35
N THR A 183 7.61 23.28 -38.06
CA THR A 183 6.59 24.17 -38.65
C THR A 183 5.25 23.44 -38.71
N GLY A 184 4.16 24.20 -38.52
CA GLY A 184 2.79 23.68 -38.60
C GLY A 184 2.35 22.92 -37.36
N ASP A 185 1.19 22.26 -37.48
CA ASP A 185 0.52 21.57 -36.38
C ASP A 185 0.24 20.11 -36.72
N ILE A 186 0.20 19.27 -35.68
CA ILE A 186 -0.23 17.88 -35.73
C ILE A 186 -1.76 17.88 -35.74
N LYS A 187 -2.37 17.38 -36.79
CA LYS A 187 -3.83 17.30 -36.95
C LYS A 187 -4.40 16.10 -36.19
N PRO A 188 -5.72 16.10 -35.89
CA PRO A 188 -6.37 14.89 -35.38
C PRO A 188 -6.13 13.69 -36.31
N GLY A 189 -5.76 12.53 -35.72
CA GLY A 189 -5.40 11.33 -36.49
C GLY A 189 -4.66 10.29 -35.65
N THR A 190 -4.28 9.20 -36.31
CA THR A 190 -3.42 8.15 -35.72
C THR A 190 -2.02 8.27 -36.34
N TYR A 191 -1.02 8.18 -35.49
CA TYR A 191 0.38 8.37 -35.87
C TYR A 191 1.27 7.29 -35.27
N MET A 192 2.40 7.03 -35.90
CA MET A 192 3.52 6.32 -35.34
C MET A 192 4.57 7.34 -34.90
N LEU A 193 4.81 7.44 -33.61
CA LEU A 193 5.88 8.23 -32.99
C LEU A 193 7.09 7.33 -32.77
N HIS A 194 8.19 7.63 -33.43
CA HIS A 194 9.47 6.95 -33.25
C HIS A 194 10.39 7.80 -32.40
N MET A 195 11.07 7.18 -31.42
CA MET A 195 12.01 7.85 -30.52
C MET A 195 13.21 6.94 -30.24
N GLU A 196 14.41 7.51 -30.24
CA GLU A 196 15.63 6.85 -29.73
C GLU A 196 16.26 7.73 -28.64
N TRP A 197 16.79 7.08 -27.59
CA TRP A 197 17.41 7.78 -26.45
C TRP A 197 18.50 6.93 -25.80
N THR A 198 19.28 7.59 -24.93
CA THR A 198 20.17 6.95 -23.98
C THR A 198 19.78 7.34 -22.56
N GLY A 199 20.05 6.46 -21.60
CA GLY A 199 19.80 6.70 -20.18
C GLY A 199 20.93 6.14 -19.32
N THR A 200 20.88 6.45 -18.03
CA THR A 200 21.80 5.95 -17.00
C THR A 200 21.10 4.93 -16.12
N VAL A 201 21.83 3.88 -15.73
CA VAL A 201 21.36 2.91 -14.75
C VAL A 201 21.50 3.50 -13.35
N ASN A 202 20.48 3.32 -12.49
CA ASN A 202 20.54 3.79 -11.10
C ASN A 202 21.32 2.79 -10.23
N PHE A 203 22.32 3.27 -9.49
CA PHE A 203 23.15 2.45 -8.59
C PHE A 203 22.85 2.67 -7.12
N THR A 204 22.04 3.68 -6.78
CA THR A 204 21.86 4.13 -5.39
C THR A 204 20.45 3.99 -4.89
N LYS A 205 19.49 3.86 -5.81
CA LYS A 205 18.06 3.74 -5.50
C LYS A 205 17.40 2.74 -6.43
N ALA A 206 16.37 2.08 -5.94
CA ALA A 206 15.50 1.23 -6.76
C ALA A 206 14.46 2.09 -7.50
N GLU A 207 14.89 2.87 -8.48
CA GLU A 207 14.09 3.80 -9.28
C GLU A 207 14.43 3.68 -10.76
N GLY A 208 13.40 3.66 -11.63
CA GLY A 208 13.59 3.51 -13.07
C GLY A 208 14.26 2.17 -13.40
N LEU A 209 15.32 2.20 -14.22
CA LEU A 209 16.17 1.03 -14.45
C LEU A 209 17.34 1.08 -13.46
N PHE A 210 17.40 0.10 -12.55
CA PHE A 210 18.40 0.06 -11.48
C PHE A 210 19.18 -1.26 -11.45
N LYS A 211 20.36 -1.22 -10.82
CA LYS A 211 21.25 -2.37 -10.71
C LYS A 211 21.21 -2.98 -9.32
N LEU A 212 21.07 -4.30 -9.26
CA LEU A 212 21.22 -5.11 -8.05
C LEU A 212 22.44 -6.02 -8.15
N GLY A 213 23.05 -6.32 -7.00
CA GLY A 213 24.03 -7.39 -6.88
C GLY A 213 23.35 -8.67 -6.42
N LEU A 214 23.17 -9.64 -7.30
CA LEU A 214 22.70 -10.96 -6.92
C LEU A 214 23.81 -11.73 -6.20
N GLN A 215 23.44 -12.42 -5.13
CA GLN A 215 24.32 -13.36 -4.44
C GLN A 215 23.62 -14.72 -4.37
N GLY A 216 24.22 -15.72 -4.99
CA GLY A 216 23.72 -17.08 -4.99
C GLY A 216 23.99 -17.84 -3.70
N ALA A 217 23.47 -19.06 -3.60
CA ALA A 217 23.50 -19.88 -2.39
C ALA A 217 24.92 -20.19 -1.89
N THR A 218 25.90 -20.29 -2.78
CA THR A 218 27.31 -20.55 -2.45
C THR A 218 28.15 -19.28 -2.29
N GLY A 219 27.51 -18.11 -2.36
CA GLY A 219 28.13 -16.80 -2.17
C GLY A 219 28.67 -16.15 -3.45
N GLU A 220 28.50 -16.78 -4.62
CA GLU A 220 28.85 -16.20 -5.91
C GLU A 220 28.04 -14.95 -6.17
N LYS A 221 28.68 -13.92 -6.74
CA LYS A 221 28.06 -12.64 -7.02
C LYS A 221 27.91 -12.42 -8.53
N SER A 222 26.79 -11.86 -8.92
CA SER A 222 26.52 -11.43 -10.29
C SER A 222 25.65 -10.19 -10.30
N ASP A 223 25.62 -9.50 -11.44
CA ASP A 223 24.80 -8.31 -11.62
C ASP A 223 23.40 -8.67 -12.15
N ALA A 224 22.41 -7.88 -11.76
CA ALA A 224 21.09 -7.86 -12.36
C ALA A 224 20.64 -6.42 -12.62
N LEU A 225 19.81 -6.24 -13.64
CA LEU A 225 19.07 -5.02 -13.91
C LEU A 225 17.58 -5.27 -13.71
N ILE A 226 16.95 -4.40 -12.94
CA ILE A 226 15.51 -4.48 -12.61
C ILE A 226 14.90 -3.10 -12.85
N THR A 227 13.62 -3.06 -13.15
CA THR A 227 12.88 -1.79 -13.26
C THR A 227 11.93 -1.60 -12.09
N GLN A 228 11.77 -0.32 -11.66
CA GLN A 228 10.73 0.13 -10.74
C GLN A 228 10.08 1.39 -11.34
N GLY A 229 8.78 1.29 -11.64
CA GLY A 229 8.02 2.34 -12.32
C GLY A 229 7.09 3.15 -11.41
N ALA A 230 6.70 2.62 -10.26
CA ALA A 230 5.75 3.30 -9.36
C ALA A 230 6.43 4.38 -8.48
N ALA A 231 5.84 5.56 -8.37
CA ALA A 231 4.60 5.99 -9.01
C ALA A 231 4.86 6.58 -10.41
N ASN A 232 5.81 7.48 -10.56
CA ASN A 232 6.18 8.22 -11.77
C ASN A 232 7.67 8.03 -12.10
N LEU A 233 8.16 6.79 -12.01
CA LEU A 233 9.56 6.43 -12.19
C LEU A 233 9.84 5.75 -13.53
N SER A 234 8.80 5.33 -14.29
CA SER A 234 8.98 4.78 -15.63
C SER A 234 9.65 5.77 -16.58
N ARG A 235 9.39 7.06 -16.40
CA ARG A 235 10.05 8.17 -17.12
C ARG A 235 11.57 8.21 -17.01
N GLN A 236 12.16 7.49 -16.06
CA GLN A 236 13.61 7.34 -15.92
C GLN A 236 14.18 6.20 -16.78
N TRP A 237 13.32 5.36 -17.34
CA TRP A 237 13.70 4.22 -18.16
C TRP A 237 13.35 4.42 -19.63
N PHE A 238 12.12 4.89 -19.90
CA PHE A 238 11.68 5.21 -21.27
C PHE A 238 10.76 6.43 -21.29
N PRO A 239 10.77 7.21 -22.39
CA PRO A 239 9.85 8.32 -22.57
C PRO A 239 8.40 7.81 -22.66
N CYS A 240 7.49 8.32 -21.82
CA CYS A 240 6.15 7.75 -21.72
C CYS A 240 5.08 8.74 -21.23
N TRP A 241 3.83 8.32 -21.33
CA TRP A 241 2.71 8.91 -20.61
C TRP A 241 2.67 8.27 -19.21
N ASP A 242 3.46 8.85 -18.29
CA ASP A 242 3.74 8.28 -16.96
C ASP A 242 2.70 8.73 -15.92
N GLU A 243 1.43 8.55 -16.26
CA GLU A 243 0.27 8.82 -15.41
C GLU A 243 -0.70 7.64 -15.47
N PRO A 244 -1.32 7.22 -14.34
CA PRO A 244 -2.09 5.99 -14.26
C PRO A 244 -3.35 5.99 -15.15
N ALA A 245 -3.85 7.17 -15.50
CA ALA A 245 -5.00 7.32 -16.41
C ALA A 245 -4.68 6.93 -17.85
N PHE A 246 -3.42 6.94 -18.27
CA PHE A 246 -3.03 6.53 -19.63
C PHE A 246 -2.70 5.04 -19.65
N ARG A 247 -3.61 4.26 -20.19
CA ARG A 247 -3.45 2.81 -20.35
C ARG A 247 -3.23 2.46 -21.83
N HIS A 248 -2.24 1.62 -22.07
CA HIS A 248 -1.84 1.17 -23.40
C HIS A 248 -1.16 -0.19 -23.33
N THR A 249 -0.87 -0.80 -24.46
CA THR A 249 -0.22 -2.11 -24.53
C THR A 249 1.28 -1.95 -24.80
N PHE A 250 2.07 -2.95 -24.40
CA PHE A 250 3.52 -2.99 -24.63
C PHE A 250 3.94 -4.28 -25.34
N GLU A 251 4.91 -4.15 -26.23
CA GLU A 251 5.68 -5.24 -26.82
C GLU A 251 7.16 -4.93 -26.55
N LEU A 252 7.78 -5.66 -25.61
CA LEU A 252 9.18 -5.45 -25.25
C LEU A 252 10.10 -6.34 -26.07
N THR A 253 11.22 -5.78 -26.54
CA THR A 253 12.41 -6.49 -27.00
C THR A 253 13.61 -6.01 -26.20
N ALA A 254 14.26 -6.91 -25.48
CA ALA A 254 15.47 -6.61 -24.73
C ALA A 254 16.69 -7.28 -25.36
N GLU A 255 17.81 -6.59 -25.51
CA GLU A 255 19.10 -7.19 -25.80
C GLU A 255 19.93 -7.18 -24.52
N VAL A 256 20.29 -8.35 -24.02
CA VAL A 256 20.97 -8.54 -22.74
C VAL A 256 22.19 -9.44 -22.92
N PRO A 257 23.15 -9.48 -21.97
CA PRO A 257 24.24 -10.44 -22.01
C PRO A 257 23.75 -11.86 -22.29
N GLY A 258 24.46 -12.61 -23.13
CA GLY A 258 23.99 -13.88 -23.67
C GLY A 258 23.77 -15.00 -22.65
N ASP A 259 24.31 -14.85 -21.44
CA ASP A 259 24.17 -15.76 -20.30
C ASP A 259 23.11 -15.32 -19.27
N TRP A 260 22.43 -14.19 -19.51
CA TRP A 260 21.36 -13.70 -18.63
C TRP A 260 20.01 -14.36 -18.97
N LYS A 261 19.16 -14.43 -17.97
CA LYS A 261 17.71 -14.60 -18.17
C LYS A 261 17.08 -13.22 -18.28
N ALA A 262 16.11 -13.07 -19.18
CA ALA A 262 15.34 -11.83 -19.32
C ALA A 262 13.86 -12.14 -19.04
N ILE A 263 13.23 -11.31 -18.22
CA ILE A 263 11.87 -11.48 -17.72
C ILE A 263 11.12 -10.16 -17.94
N ALA A 264 9.86 -10.25 -18.37
CA ALA A 264 8.99 -9.09 -18.54
C ALA A 264 7.52 -9.46 -18.25
N ASN A 265 6.60 -8.48 -18.34
CA ASN A 265 5.16 -8.71 -18.13
C ASN A 265 4.60 -9.81 -19.05
N GLY A 266 4.88 -9.74 -20.36
CA GLY A 266 4.47 -10.75 -21.33
C GLY A 266 5.35 -12.00 -21.28
N LYS A 267 4.85 -13.15 -21.75
CA LYS A 267 5.69 -14.35 -21.90
C LYS A 267 6.76 -14.13 -22.98
N GLN A 268 7.87 -14.83 -22.83
CA GLN A 268 8.93 -14.84 -23.85
C GLN A 268 8.44 -15.54 -25.13
N ASN A 269 8.51 -14.82 -26.25
CA ASN A 269 8.18 -15.36 -27.57
C ASN A 269 9.41 -15.96 -28.27
N SER A 270 10.57 -15.33 -28.12
CA SER A 270 11.82 -15.79 -28.74
C SER A 270 13.04 -15.32 -27.97
N ALA A 271 14.13 -16.07 -28.09
CA ALA A 271 15.48 -15.66 -27.72
C ALA A 271 16.46 -16.03 -28.82
N THR A 272 17.31 -15.10 -29.25
CA THR A 272 18.29 -15.28 -30.33
C THR A 272 19.63 -14.74 -29.90
N GLN A 273 20.67 -15.57 -29.93
CA GLN A 273 22.04 -15.14 -29.67
C GLN A 273 22.53 -14.21 -30.78
N LEU A 274 23.22 -13.15 -30.36
CA LEU A 274 23.82 -12.17 -31.26
C LEU A 274 25.33 -12.38 -31.35
N PRO A 275 25.96 -11.96 -32.47
CA PRO A 275 27.40 -12.18 -32.68
C PRO A 275 28.31 -11.48 -31.68
N ASP A 276 27.84 -10.45 -31.00
CA ASP A 276 28.56 -9.62 -30.04
C ASP A 276 28.46 -10.08 -28.58
N GLY A 277 27.95 -11.32 -28.36
CA GLY A 277 27.86 -11.90 -27.02
C GLY A 277 26.56 -11.54 -26.24
N TYR A 278 25.67 -10.77 -26.88
CA TYR A 278 24.34 -10.51 -26.35
C TYR A 278 23.34 -11.55 -26.88
N GLN A 279 22.16 -11.57 -26.29
CA GLN A 279 20.98 -12.21 -26.85
C GLN A 279 19.84 -11.20 -26.97
N ARG A 280 19.05 -11.34 -28.03
CA ARG A 280 17.81 -10.60 -28.24
C ARG A 280 16.65 -11.44 -27.79
N VAL A 281 15.88 -10.94 -26.80
CA VAL A 281 14.71 -11.60 -26.25
C VAL A 281 13.49 -10.73 -26.55
N ALA A 282 12.49 -11.32 -27.25
CA ALA A 282 11.22 -10.65 -27.53
C ALA A 282 10.10 -11.25 -26.71
N PHE A 283 9.22 -10.38 -26.19
CA PHE A 283 8.11 -10.75 -25.33
C PHE A 283 6.76 -10.53 -26.01
N ALA A 284 5.76 -11.27 -25.57
CA ALA A 284 4.39 -11.12 -26.02
C ALA A 284 3.81 -9.77 -25.59
N LYS A 285 2.82 -9.33 -26.37
CA LYS A 285 2.09 -8.10 -26.09
C LYS A 285 1.35 -8.20 -24.75
N THR A 286 1.45 -7.15 -23.92
CA THR A 286 0.76 -7.09 -22.63
C THR A 286 -0.72 -6.79 -22.78
N PRO A 287 -1.55 -7.05 -21.77
CA PRO A 287 -2.83 -6.38 -21.63
C PRO A 287 -2.66 -4.85 -21.58
N SER A 288 -3.76 -4.08 -21.72
CA SER A 288 -3.71 -2.64 -21.58
C SER A 288 -3.47 -2.24 -20.12
N MET A 289 -2.37 -1.55 -19.85
CA MET A 289 -1.91 -1.16 -18.51
C MET A 289 -1.21 0.20 -18.53
N PRO A 290 -1.09 0.92 -17.40
CA PRO A 290 -0.30 2.15 -17.30
C PRO A 290 1.20 1.86 -17.36
N SER A 291 1.97 2.91 -17.64
CA SER A 291 3.44 2.81 -17.79
C SER A 291 4.14 2.29 -16.54
N TYR A 292 3.67 2.63 -15.33
CA TYR A 292 4.34 2.26 -14.09
C TYR A 292 4.39 0.75 -13.84
N LEU A 293 3.48 -0.03 -14.45
CA LEU A 293 3.44 -1.49 -14.37
C LEU A 293 4.38 -2.18 -15.38
N MET A 294 5.00 -1.41 -16.30
CA MET A 294 5.92 -1.99 -17.26
C MET A 294 7.20 -2.46 -16.59
N PHE A 295 7.48 -3.75 -16.70
CA PHE A 295 8.58 -4.42 -16.01
C PHE A 295 9.60 -5.01 -16.97
N PHE A 296 10.86 -4.92 -16.55
CA PHE A 296 11.98 -5.71 -17.05
C PHE A 296 12.85 -6.17 -15.88
N GLY A 297 13.19 -7.46 -15.88
CA GLY A 297 14.21 -8.06 -15.02
C GLY A 297 15.21 -8.85 -15.85
N GLY A 298 16.51 -8.62 -15.63
CA GLY A 298 17.57 -9.35 -16.33
C GLY A 298 18.74 -9.67 -15.40
N GLY A 299 19.26 -10.93 -15.48
CA GLY A 299 20.35 -11.38 -14.63
C GLY A 299 20.58 -12.88 -14.72
N LYS A 300 21.48 -13.39 -13.86
CA LYS A 300 21.74 -14.84 -13.70
C LYS A 300 20.82 -15.42 -12.66
N PHE A 301 19.62 -15.82 -13.11
CA PHE A 301 18.61 -16.41 -12.26
C PHE A 301 18.47 -17.91 -12.50
N ASP A 302 18.20 -18.65 -11.43
CA ASP A 302 17.57 -19.96 -11.48
C ASP A 302 16.05 -19.79 -11.47
N VAL A 303 15.31 -20.83 -11.83
CA VAL A 303 13.87 -20.80 -11.89
C VAL A 303 13.27 -22.02 -11.21
N LEU A 304 12.24 -21.80 -10.39
CA LEU A 304 11.30 -22.81 -9.93
C LEU A 304 10.00 -22.65 -10.73
N GLU A 305 9.56 -23.72 -11.41
CA GLU A 305 8.37 -23.70 -12.25
C GLU A 305 7.26 -24.56 -11.66
N ASP A 306 6.02 -24.09 -11.76
CA ASP A 306 4.80 -24.82 -11.42
C ASP A 306 3.65 -24.24 -12.26
N GLN A 307 2.43 -24.66 -11.99
CA GLN A 307 1.23 -24.16 -12.66
C GLN A 307 0.04 -24.08 -11.70
N PHE A 308 -0.90 -23.22 -12.02
CA PHE A 308 -2.15 -23.07 -11.31
C PHE A 308 -3.32 -23.30 -12.27
N THR A 309 -4.29 -24.11 -11.86
CA THR A 309 -5.56 -24.28 -12.57
C THR A 309 -6.64 -23.61 -11.74
N SER A 310 -7.23 -22.54 -12.27
CA SER A 310 -8.31 -21.84 -11.59
C SER A 310 -9.57 -22.71 -11.54
N PRO A 311 -10.24 -22.81 -10.38
CA PRO A 311 -11.56 -23.45 -10.33
C PRO A 311 -12.64 -22.73 -11.15
N LEU A 312 -12.38 -21.48 -11.58
CA LEU A 312 -13.26 -20.71 -12.47
C LEU A 312 -13.10 -21.09 -13.95
N ASP A 313 -11.93 -21.60 -14.32
CA ASP A 313 -11.63 -22.10 -15.67
C ASP A 313 -10.66 -23.28 -15.57
N THR A 314 -11.21 -24.49 -15.60
CA THR A 314 -10.44 -25.73 -15.54
C THR A 314 -9.91 -26.19 -16.90
N SER A 315 -10.21 -25.47 -17.97
CA SER A 315 -9.78 -25.80 -19.34
C SER A 315 -8.38 -25.29 -19.65
N SER A 316 -7.87 -24.36 -18.88
CA SER A 316 -6.55 -23.75 -19.02
C SER A 316 -5.75 -23.80 -17.72
N THR A 317 -4.43 -23.77 -17.86
CA THR A 317 -3.49 -23.67 -16.74
C THR A 317 -2.67 -22.40 -16.88
N LEU A 318 -2.46 -21.69 -15.76
CA LEU A 318 -1.61 -20.51 -15.67
C LEU A 318 -0.21 -20.94 -15.23
N PRO A 319 0.83 -20.81 -16.06
CA PRO A 319 2.21 -21.06 -15.66
C PRO A 319 2.64 -20.13 -14.55
N LEU A 320 3.29 -20.66 -13.53
CA LEU A 320 3.88 -19.96 -12.41
C LEU A 320 5.39 -20.17 -12.41
N ARG A 321 6.18 -19.10 -12.28
CA ARG A 321 7.63 -19.18 -12.23
C ARG A 321 8.18 -18.27 -11.16
N TRP A 322 9.07 -18.81 -10.34
CA TRP A 322 9.85 -18.07 -9.38
C TRP A 322 11.29 -17.98 -9.84
N TRP A 323 11.74 -16.77 -10.17
CA TRP A 323 13.09 -16.44 -10.59
C TRP A 323 13.89 -15.98 -9.38
N VAL A 324 14.96 -16.69 -9.07
CA VAL A 324 15.72 -16.54 -7.83
C VAL A 324 17.21 -16.48 -8.11
N PRO A 325 18.05 -15.96 -7.19
CA PRO A 325 19.51 -16.04 -7.34
C PRO A 325 19.98 -17.49 -7.50
N ALA A 326 21.12 -17.67 -8.16
CA ALA A 326 21.66 -18.99 -8.47
C ALA A 326 21.75 -19.89 -7.22
N GLY A 327 21.27 -21.15 -7.35
CA GLY A 327 21.22 -22.14 -6.28
C GLY A 327 20.11 -21.95 -5.24
N GLU A 328 19.28 -20.89 -5.32
CA GLU A 328 18.24 -20.58 -4.33
C GLU A 328 16.85 -21.10 -4.70
N ALA A 329 16.67 -21.91 -5.75
CA ALA A 329 15.37 -22.43 -6.16
C ALA A 329 14.63 -23.18 -5.04
N HIS A 330 15.37 -23.87 -4.16
CA HIS A 330 14.81 -24.55 -2.99
C HIS A 330 14.19 -23.60 -1.95
N SER A 331 14.65 -22.35 -1.91
CA SER A 331 14.14 -21.31 -1.00
C SER A 331 12.81 -20.71 -1.47
N ALA A 332 12.44 -20.91 -2.74
CA ALA A 332 11.19 -20.42 -3.33
C ALA A 332 10.00 -21.40 -3.16
N VAL A 333 10.21 -22.60 -2.64
CA VAL A 333 9.16 -23.64 -2.55
C VAL A 333 7.97 -23.17 -1.72
N ALA A 334 8.21 -22.54 -0.58
CA ALA A 334 7.14 -21.99 0.26
C ALA A 334 6.40 -20.85 -0.47
N GLY A 335 7.12 -19.91 -1.09
CA GLY A 335 6.54 -18.82 -1.87
C GLY A 335 5.66 -19.30 -3.03
N MET A 336 6.11 -20.33 -3.78
CA MET A 336 5.31 -20.96 -4.82
C MET A 336 4.00 -21.56 -4.28
N GLN A 337 4.07 -22.22 -3.14
CA GLN A 337 2.88 -22.75 -2.47
C GLN A 337 1.92 -21.62 -2.06
N TYR A 338 2.44 -20.54 -1.46
CA TYR A 338 1.67 -19.38 -1.07
C TYR A 338 1.03 -18.66 -2.26
N THR A 339 1.73 -18.60 -3.40
CA THR A 339 1.17 -18.10 -4.66
C THR A 339 -0.10 -18.87 -5.05
N LYS A 340 -0.05 -20.20 -5.02
CA LYS A 340 -1.20 -21.04 -5.37
C LYS A 340 -2.36 -20.92 -4.38
N GLU A 341 -2.06 -20.83 -3.10
CA GLU A 341 -3.06 -20.64 -2.03
C GLU A 341 -3.78 -19.29 -2.17
N ALA A 342 -3.02 -18.19 -2.36
CA ALA A 342 -3.59 -16.88 -2.56
C ALA A 342 -4.41 -16.78 -3.85
N LEU A 343 -3.92 -17.30 -4.98
CA LEU A 343 -4.67 -17.36 -6.24
C LEU A 343 -5.97 -18.14 -6.09
N ASN A 344 -5.95 -19.26 -5.36
CA ASN A 344 -7.14 -20.04 -5.08
C ASN A 344 -8.15 -19.25 -4.23
N TYR A 345 -7.67 -18.52 -3.22
CA TYR A 345 -8.51 -17.66 -2.39
C TYR A 345 -9.11 -16.52 -3.21
N TYR A 346 -8.35 -15.89 -4.11
CA TYR A 346 -8.79 -14.76 -4.94
C TYR A 346 -9.77 -15.13 -6.06
N ASN A 347 -10.08 -16.42 -6.25
CA ASN A 347 -11.29 -16.81 -6.98
C ASN A 347 -12.58 -16.26 -6.33
N TYR A 348 -12.49 -15.73 -5.11
CA TYR A 348 -13.50 -14.90 -4.47
C TYR A 348 -14.06 -13.82 -5.41
N PHE A 349 -13.22 -13.20 -6.25
CA PHE A 349 -13.64 -12.18 -7.21
C PHE A 349 -14.44 -12.73 -8.38
N GLN A 350 -14.44 -14.06 -8.63
CA GLN A 350 -15.10 -14.69 -9.76
C GLN A 350 -14.69 -14.08 -11.12
N ILE A 351 -13.45 -13.58 -11.22
CA ILE A 351 -12.89 -12.94 -12.41
C ILE A 351 -11.54 -13.58 -12.67
N PRO A 352 -11.41 -14.35 -13.78
CA PRO A 352 -10.12 -14.92 -14.14
C PRO A 352 -9.13 -13.82 -14.52
N LEU A 353 -7.85 -14.01 -14.18
CA LEU A 353 -6.80 -13.11 -14.61
C LEU A 353 -6.61 -13.19 -16.12
N PRO A 354 -6.52 -12.05 -16.81
CA PRO A 354 -6.28 -12.01 -18.25
C PRO A 354 -4.78 -12.13 -18.58
N LEU A 355 -4.09 -13.07 -17.93
CA LEU A 355 -2.65 -13.28 -18.03
C LEU A 355 -2.34 -14.67 -18.58
N ASP A 356 -1.25 -14.78 -19.30
CA ASP A 356 -0.75 -16.05 -19.86
C ASP A 356 0.37 -16.68 -19.00
N LYS A 357 0.77 -16.01 -17.92
CA LYS A 357 1.71 -16.48 -16.88
C LYS A 357 1.73 -15.53 -15.68
N ILE A 358 2.25 -15.99 -14.55
CA ILE A 358 2.73 -15.15 -13.45
C ILE A 358 4.19 -15.53 -13.18
N ASP A 359 5.07 -14.53 -13.28
CA ASP A 359 6.44 -14.59 -12.83
C ASP A 359 6.58 -13.83 -11.50
N THR A 360 7.26 -14.42 -10.53
CA THR A 360 7.76 -13.73 -9.35
C THR A 360 9.29 -13.69 -9.43
N ILE A 361 9.85 -12.48 -9.36
CA ILE A 361 11.28 -12.25 -9.39
C ILE A 361 11.73 -11.89 -7.98
N ALA A 362 12.33 -12.84 -7.28
CA ALA A 362 12.85 -12.64 -5.93
C ALA A 362 14.36 -12.38 -5.99
N ALA A 363 14.78 -11.13 -5.89
CA ALA A 363 16.17 -10.73 -5.96
C ALA A 363 16.71 -10.22 -4.63
N ASN A 364 17.93 -10.63 -4.26
CA ASN A 364 18.67 -10.05 -3.15
C ASN A 364 19.51 -8.84 -3.61
N ASP A 365 19.94 -8.02 -2.66
CA ASP A 365 20.76 -6.84 -2.94
C ASP A 365 22.08 -6.89 -2.15
N SER A 366 23.08 -7.54 -2.73
CA SER A 366 24.41 -7.59 -2.14
C SER A 366 25.20 -6.27 -2.22
N TYR A 367 24.66 -5.25 -2.93
CA TYR A 367 25.23 -3.91 -2.97
C TYR A 367 24.70 -2.99 -1.88
N ASN A 368 23.75 -3.48 -1.04
CA ASN A 368 23.14 -2.69 0.01
C ASN A 368 22.43 -1.40 -0.44
N ASN A 369 21.72 -1.44 -1.56
CA ASN A 369 20.81 -0.36 -1.98
C ASN A 369 19.63 -0.25 -1.02
N LYS A 370 19.92 0.00 0.26
CA LYS A 370 19.01 -0.08 1.42
C LYS A 370 17.82 0.86 1.39
N ASN A 371 17.70 1.70 0.38
CA ASN A 371 16.64 2.69 0.27
C ASN A 371 15.55 2.29 -0.75
N ALA A 372 15.31 0.99 -0.92
CA ALA A 372 14.21 0.56 -1.79
C ALA A 372 12.84 1.03 -1.25
N GLY A 373 12.68 1.07 0.08
CA GLY A 373 11.46 1.61 0.71
C GLY A 373 10.21 0.72 0.57
N PHE A 374 10.29 -0.40 -0.18
CA PHE A 374 9.18 -1.30 -0.48
C PHE A 374 9.58 -2.78 -0.33
N GLY A 375 8.58 -3.66 -0.17
CA GLY A 375 8.79 -5.11 -0.03
C GLY A 375 8.66 -5.87 -1.33
N GLY A 376 7.72 -5.46 -2.18
CA GLY A 376 7.41 -5.98 -3.49
C GLY A 376 6.90 -4.90 -4.41
N MET A 377 6.60 -5.28 -5.65
CA MET A 377 5.98 -4.44 -6.68
C MET A 377 5.13 -5.32 -7.59
N GLU A 378 3.90 -4.94 -7.75
CA GLU A 378 2.82 -5.67 -8.40
C GLU A 378 2.92 -5.79 -9.92
N ASN A 379 3.98 -5.40 -10.59
CA ASN A 379 4.08 -5.36 -12.06
C ASN A 379 3.28 -6.49 -12.72
N TRP A 380 2.30 -6.15 -13.54
CA TRP A 380 1.27 -7.08 -14.01
C TRP A 380 1.81 -8.34 -14.68
N GLY A 381 1.65 -9.50 -14.02
CA GLY A 381 2.18 -10.78 -14.47
C GLY A 381 3.70 -10.97 -14.32
N ALA A 382 4.43 -10.03 -13.69
CA ALA A 382 5.87 -10.09 -13.45
C ALA A 382 6.22 -9.41 -12.12
N ILE A 383 5.73 -9.96 -11.03
CA ILE A 383 5.83 -9.44 -9.66
C ILE A 383 7.31 -9.41 -9.24
N PHE A 384 7.78 -8.26 -8.77
CA PHE A 384 9.12 -8.15 -8.20
C PHE A 384 9.06 -8.13 -6.67
N GLU A 385 9.93 -8.88 -6.01
CA GLU A 385 10.00 -8.96 -4.55
C GLU A 385 11.45 -9.02 -4.09
N PHE A 386 11.76 -8.43 -2.93
CA PHE A 386 13.08 -8.64 -2.34
C PHE A 386 13.17 -10.02 -1.71
N ALA A 387 14.25 -10.72 -2.01
CA ALA A 387 14.45 -12.12 -1.64
C ALA A 387 14.35 -12.39 -0.12
N ASP A 388 14.83 -11.46 0.73
CA ASP A 388 14.73 -11.57 2.19
C ASP A 388 13.28 -11.51 2.71
N GLN A 389 12.36 -10.93 1.93
CA GLN A 389 10.95 -10.82 2.26
C GLN A 389 10.18 -12.11 1.99
N VAL A 390 10.57 -12.85 0.93
CA VAL A 390 9.71 -13.90 0.36
C VAL A 390 10.37 -15.28 0.25
N LEU A 391 11.69 -15.36 0.15
CA LEU A 391 12.39 -16.64 0.11
C LEU A 391 12.55 -17.22 1.52
N VAL A 392 12.22 -18.50 1.68
CA VAL A 392 12.29 -19.22 2.95
C VAL A 392 13.12 -20.48 2.77
N PRO A 393 14.44 -20.41 3.01
CA PRO A 393 15.31 -21.58 2.90
C PRO A 393 14.87 -22.70 3.85
N PRO A 394 14.87 -23.98 3.42
CA PRO A 394 14.71 -25.11 4.32
C PRO A 394 15.80 -25.15 5.40
N GLU A 395 15.48 -25.74 6.54
CA GLU A 395 16.45 -25.90 7.64
C GLU A 395 17.69 -26.68 7.18
N GLY A 396 18.86 -26.11 7.43
CA GLY A 396 20.15 -26.71 7.06
C GLY A 396 20.53 -26.55 5.59
N ALA A 397 19.71 -25.88 4.77
CA ALA A 397 20.07 -25.58 3.40
C ALA A 397 21.22 -24.57 3.29
N GLN A 398 22.08 -24.76 2.30
CA GLN A 398 23.05 -23.73 1.95
C GLN A 398 22.34 -22.56 1.24
N THR A 399 22.46 -21.37 1.79
CA THR A 399 21.74 -20.19 1.30
C THR A 399 22.49 -18.90 1.63
N SER A 400 22.28 -17.88 0.81
CA SER A 400 22.67 -16.48 1.09
C SER A 400 21.51 -15.63 1.64
N ILE A 401 20.31 -16.20 1.76
CA ILE A 401 19.09 -15.47 2.10
C ILE A 401 18.93 -15.33 3.61
N HIS A 402 18.82 -14.08 4.09
CA HIS A 402 18.44 -13.76 5.47
C HIS A 402 16.92 -13.59 5.55
N SER A 403 16.21 -14.72 5.46
CA SER A 403 14.76 -14.77 5.41
C SER A 403 14.07 -14.16 6.62
N LYS A 404 12.99 -13.40 6.38
CA LYS A 404 12.07 -12.91 7.42
C LYS A 404 11.01 -13.95 7.82
N GLY A 405 11.06 -15.15 7.25
CA GLY A 405 10.24 -16.29 7.61
C GLY A 405 8.88 -16.37 6.89
N ASN A 406 8.19 -17.49 7.11
CA ASN A 406 6.98 -17.88 6.41
C ASN A 406 5.84 -16.84 6.51
N ALA A 407 5.60 -16.30 7.71
CA ALA A 407 4.53 -15.31 7.92
C ALA A 407 4.73 -14.05 7.07
N ARG A 408 5.99 -13.59 6.94
CA ARG A 408 6.32 -12.44 6.10
C ARG A 408 6.23 -12.79 4.61
N SER A 409 6.73 -13.95 4.23
CA SER A 409 6.67 -14.44 2.85
C SER A 409 5.22 -14.51 2.37
N PHE A 410 4.33 -15.15 3.13
CA PHE A 410 2.91 -15.23 2.80
C PHE A 410 2.26 -13.85 2.71
N ALA A 411 2.58 -12.94 3.63
CA ALA A 411 2.03 -11.59 3.64
C ALA A 411 2.36 -10.82 2.34
N VAL A 412 3.64 -10.80 1.93
CA VAL A 412 4.06 -10.09 0.72
C VAL A 412 3.48 -10.75 -0.53
N VAL A 413 3.61 -12.07 -0.66
CA VAL A 413 3.07 -12.81 -1.82
C VAL A 413 1.57 -12.59 -1.98
N SER A 414 0.78 -12.63 -0.90
CA SER A 414 -0.66 -12.42 -0.98
C SER A 414 -1.01 -10.96 -1.28
N HIS A 415 -0.23 -9.99 -0.80
CA HIS A 415 -0.38 -8.57 -1.10
C HIS A 415 -0.18 -8.29 -2.59
N GLU A 416 0.96 -8.66 -3.15
CA GLU A 416 1.32 -8.39 -4.55
C GLU A 416 0.38 -9.14 -5.53
N LEU A 417 -0.12 -10.31 -5.13
CA LEU A 417 -1.12 -11.03 -5.93
C LEU A 417 -2.50 -10.36 -5.91
N ALA A 418 -2.91 -9.72 -4.81
CA ALA A 418 -4.19 -9.01 -4.76
C ALA A 418 -4.22 -7.83 -5.74
N HIS A 419 -3.09 -7.18 -5.94
CA HIS A 419 -2.91 -6.10 -6.90
C HIS A 419 -3.20 -6.52 -8.34
N GLN A 420 -3.06 -7.81 -8.70
CA GLN A 420 -3.35 -8.28 -10.06
C GLN A 420 -4.81 -7.99 -10.48
N TRP A 421 -5.71 -7.75 -9.49
CA TRP A 421 -7.08 -7.25 -9.69
C TRP A 421 -7.21 -5.77 -9.31
N PHE A 422 -6.73 -5.37 -8.11
CA PHE A 422 -6.81 -4.00 -7.59
C PHE A 422 -5.46 -3.28 -7.77
N GLY A 423 -5.35 -2.51 -8.83
CA GLY A 423 -4.12 -1.87 -9.30
C GLY A 423 -3.86 -2.15 -10.77
N ASP A 424 -3.92 -3.41 -11.17
CA ASP A 424 -3.56 -3.87 -12.50
C ASP A 424 -4.77 -3.99 -13.43
N LEU A 425 -5.72 -4.88 -13.09
CA LEU A 425 -6.93 -5.05 -13.89
C LEU A 425 -7.78 -3.78 -13.90
N VAL A 426 -7.98 -3.18 -12.73
CA VAL A 426 -8.59 -1.87 -12.55
C VAL A 426 -7.58 -0.98 -11.82
N THR A 427 -7.07 0.02 -12.50
CA THR A 427 -6.06 0.95 -11.97
C THR A 427 -6.72 2.23 -11.45
N LEU A 428 -6.16 2.86 -10.40
CA LEU A 428 -6.55 4.20 -9.99
C LEU A 428 -6.51 5.19 -11.17
N ASP A 429 -7.29 6.26 -11.11
CA ASP A 429 -7.31 7.30 -12.14
C ASP A 429 -6.24 8.39 -11.92
N TRP A 430 -5.87 8.64 -10.65
CA TRP A 430 -4.81 9.55 -10.27
C TRP A 430 -4.19 9.14 -8.91
N TRP A 431 -2.98 9.57 -8.64
CA TRP A 431 -2.19 9.16 -7.50
C TRP A 431 -2.81 9.50 -6.13
N ASP A 432 -3.67 10.51 -6.01
CA ASP A 432 -4.42 10.79 -4.78
C ASP A 432 -5.36 9.65 -4.38
N ASN A 433 -5.65 8.76 -5.32
CA ASN A 433 -6.45 7.54 -5.15
C ASN A 433 -5.62 6.26 -5.01
N ILE A 434 -4.31 6.35 -4.69
CA ILE A 434 -3.42 5.18 -4.53
C ILE A 434 -3.98 4.15 -3.53
N TRP A 435 -4.79 4.59 -2.59
CA TRP A 435 -5.46 3.72 -1.64
C TRP A 435 -6.40 2.68 -2.29
N LEU A 436 -6.91 2.95 -3.50
CA LEU A 436 -7.70 1.97 -4.27
C LEU A 436 -6.88 0.74 -4.67
N ASN A 437 -5.56 0.87 -4.76
CA ASN A 437 -4.64 -0.23 -4.92
C ASN A 437 -4.27 -0.80 -3.54
N GLU A 438 -3.65 0.01 -2.71
CA GLU A 438 -2.95 -0.38 -1.50
C GLU A 438 -3.87 -0.82 -0.35
N SER A 439 -4.99 -0.10 -0.15
CA SER A 439 -5.95 -0.49 0.88
C SER A 439 -6.58 -1.85 0.58
N PHE A 440 -6.86 -2.13 -0.69
CA PHE A 440 -7.41 -3.42 -1.09
C PHE A 440 -6.39 -4.53 -0.95
N ALA A 441 -5.17 -4.35 -1.42
CA ALA A 441 -4.11 -5.34 -1.28
C ALA A 441 -3.82 -5.64 0.20
N ASN A 442 -3.71 -4.60 1.04
CA ASN A 442 -3.51 -4.75 2.47
C ASN A 442 -4.70 -5.43 3.18
N TRP A 443 -5.93 -5.10 2.80
CA TRP A 443 -7.12 -5.72 3.35
C TRP A 443 -7.19 -7.20 2.99
N PHE A 444 -7.00 -7.57 1.71
CA PHE A 444 -6.98 -8.96 1.26
C PHE A 444 -5.81 -9.75 1.82
N GLU A 445 -4.61 -9.16 1.92
CA GLU A 445 -3.48 -9.75 2.64
C GLU A 445 -3.89 -10.17 4.05
N ASN A 446 -4.53 -9.27 4.81
CA ASN A 446 -4.89 -9.56 6.19
C ASN A 446 -5.98 -10.62 6.33
N ILE A 447 -7.03 -10.58 5.50
CA ILE A 447 -8.08 -11.61 5.52
C ILE A 447 -7.48 -12.97 5.14
N THR A 448 -6.69 -13.01 4.07
CA THR A 448 -6.06 -14.24 3.57
C THR A 448 -5.14 -14.86 4.62
N LYS A 449 -4.33 -14.05 5.30
CA LYS A 449 -3.49 -14.49 6.43
C LYS A 449 -4.32 -15.11 7.56
N ILE A 450 -5.41 -14.46 7.94
CA ILE A 450 -6.26 -14.92 9.05
C ILE A 450 -6.97 -16.23 8.70
N GLU A 451 -7.41 -16.38 7.47
CA GLU A 451 -8.19 -17.54 7.05
C GLU A 451 -7.35 -18.75 6.64
N LEU A 452 -6.21 -18.53 5.97
CA LEU A 452 -5.37 -19.60 5.45
C LEU A 452 -4.24 -19.99 6.40
N HIS A 453 -3.67 -19.05 7.14
CA HIS A 453 -2.51 -19.27 8.02
C HIS A 453 -2.72 -18.72 9.44
N PRO A 454 -3.80 -19.12 10.14
CA PRO A 454 -4.03 -18.68 11.53
C PRO A 454 -2.95 -19.18 12.50
N GLU A 455 -2.13 -20.16 12.11
CA GLU A 455 -1.00 -20.67 12.92
C GLU A 455 0.19 -19.69 12.99
N PHE A 456 0.29 -18.73 12.07
CA PHE A 456 1.34 -17.72 12.16
C PHE A 456 0.98 -16.68 13.21
N THR A 457 1.94 -16.32 14.05
CA THR A 457 1.73 -15.35 15.12
C THR A 457 1.17 -14.03 14.62
N GLY A 458 0.04 -13.62 15.19
CA GLY A 458 -0.64 -12.37 14.83
C GLY A 458 -1.68 -12.51 13.72
N ASN A 459 -1.77 -13.64 13.03
CA ASN A 459 -2.78 -13.90 12.01
C ASN A 459 -4.13 -14.28 12.67
N SER A 460 -4.81 -13.29 13.21
CA SER A 460 -6.12 -13.45 13.85
C SER A 460 -6.88 -12.14 13.82
N TRP A 461 -8.18 -12.19 13.95
CA TRP A 461 -9.00 -10.99 14.11
C TRP A 461 -8.64 -10.18 15.36
N GLU A 462 -8.18 -10.85 16.43
CA GLU A 462 -7.59 -10.21 17.60
C GLU A 462 -6.36 -9.38 17.22
N GLY A 463 -5.44 -9.99 16.46
CA GLY A 463 -4.23 -9.31 15.96
C GLY A 463 -4.55 -8.13 15.05
N TYR A 464 -5.56 -8.29 14.18
CA TYR A 464 -6.03 -7.22 13.29
C TYR A 464 -6.64 -6.05 14.07
N ALA A 465 -7.49 -6.32 15.09
CA ALA A 465 -8.03 -5.30 15.96
C ALA A 465 -6.95 -4.59 16.79
N ALA A 466 -5.94 -5.32 17.24
CA ALA A 466 -4.78 -4.73 17.93
C ALA A 466 -3.93 -3.85 17.01
N ALA A 467 -3.71 -4.26 15.75
CA ALA A 467 -2.99 -3.45 14.76
C ALA A 467 -3.69 -2.11 14.50
N LYS A 468 -5.02 -2.08 14.46
CA LYS A 468 -5.83 -0.87 14.31
C LYS A 468 -5.45 0.21 15.35
N GLN A 469 -5.18 -0.17 16.60
CA GLN A 469 -4.82 0.77 17.67
C GLN A 469 -3.51 1.52 17.39
N ARG A 470 -2.58 0.89 16.66
CA ARG A 470 -1.33 1.54 16.22
C ARG A 470 -1.62 2.57 15.13
N ILE A 471 -2.54 2.25 14.22
CA ILE A 471 -2.94 3.19 13.17
C ILE A 471 -3.63 4.41 13.78
N TYR A 472 -4.43 4.25 14.84
CA TYR A 472 -4.97 5.38 15.58
C TYR A 472 -3.88 6.33 16.09
N THR A 473 -2.80 5.80 16.66
CA THR A 473 -1.67 6.61 17.14
C THR A 473 -1.04 7.44 16.01
N LEU A 474 -0.91 6.86 14.81
CA LEU A 474 -0.40 7.57 13.64
C LEU A 474 -1.40 8.61 13.12
N ASP A 475 -2.69 8.26 13.05
CA ASP A 475 -3.74 9.13 12.53
C ASP A 475 -4.07 10.32 13.47
N LEU A 476 -3.64 10.23 14.71
CA LEU A 476 -3.73 11.31 15.70
C LEU A 476 -2.46 12.18 15.74
N ALA A 477 -1.41 11.84 14.99
CA ALA A 477 -0.19 12.62 14.93
C ALA A 477 -0.38 13.91 14.12
N VAL A 478 0.48 14.92 14.40
CA VAL A 478 0.47 16.19 13.64
C VAL A 478 0.81 16.05 12.16
N THR A 479 1.45 14.94 11.80
CA THR A 479 1.84 14.60 10.43
C THR A 479 0.82 13.73 9.71
N ALA A 480 -0.34 13.46 10.33
CA ALA A 480 -1.38 12.65 9.70
C ALA A 480 -1.97 13.36 8.47
N VAL A 481 -2.16 12.59 7.41
CA VAL A 481 -2.84 13.02 6.18
C VAL A 481 -4.09 12.17 5.95
N PRO A 482 -5.09 12.64 5.22
CA PRO A 482 -6.22 11.81 4.80
C PRO A 482 -5.75 10.61 3.98
N VAL A 483 -6.51 9.53 3.94
CA VAL A 483 -6.26 8.38 3.06
C VAL A 483 -6.24 8.82 1.60
N GLN A 484 -7.20 9.65 1.20
CA GLN A 484 -7.23 10.35 -0.08
C GLN A 484 -6.74 11.79 0.13
N HIS A 485 -5.58 12.12 -0.42
CA HIS A 485 -5.03 13.47 -0.36
C HIS A 485 -4.27 13.81 -1.64
N ASN A 486 -4.18 15.09 -1.97
CA ASN A 486 -3.40 15.54 -3.12
C ASN A 486 -1.92 15.26 -2.89
N LEU A 487 -1.37 14.40 -3.73
CA LEU A 487 0.06 14.19 -3.81
C LEU A 487 0.62 15.28 -4.73
N SER A 488 1.41 16.19 -4.20
CA SER A 488 2.25 17.02 -5.04
C SER A 488 3.22 16.09 -5.77
N ASP A 489 3.43 16.29 -7.06
CA ASP A 489 4.42 15.53 -7.84
C ASP A 489 5.85 15.92 -7.40
N THR A 490 6.20 15.52 -6.19
CA THR A 490 7.50 15.83 -5.58
C THR A 490 8.56 14.78 -5.88
N GLY A 491 8.20 13.72 -6.62
CA GLY A 491 9.13 12.62 -6.90
C GLY A 491 9.60 11.87 -5.65
N SER A 492 8.93 12.09 -4.52
CA SER A 492 9.20 11.39 -3.26
C SER A 492 8.28 10.19 -3.12
N ASN A 493 8.72 9.15 -2.42
CA ASN A 493 7.89 7.99 -2.06
C ASN A 493 6.81 8.34 -1.02
N ASP A 494 6.46 9.61 -0.85
CA ASP A 494 5.48 10.08 0.15
C ASP A 494 4.06 9.58 -0.14
N PHE A 495 3.78 9.16 -1.39
CA PHE A 495 2.49 8.56 -1.76
C PHE A 495 2.28 7.15 -1.17
N LEU A 496 3.35 6.44 -0.78
CA LEU A 496 3.29 5.15 -0.09
C LEU A 496 3.11 5.35 1.42
N ASP A 497 2.17 6.20 1.82
CA ASP A 497 1.93 6.45 3.22
C ASP A 497 1.12 5.31 3.88
N ARG A 498 1.26 5.22 5.19
CA ARG A 498 0.61 4.18 6.00
C ARG A 498 -0.91 4.29 6.04
N PHE A 499 -1.47 5.42 5.65
CA PHE A 499 -2.91 5.65 5.64
C PHE A 499 -3.55 5.04 4.41
N ALA A 500 -2.89 5.17 3.25
CA ALA A 500 -3.31 4.50 2.02
C ALA A 500 -3.31 2.97 2.16
N TYR A 501 -2.40 2.40 2.95
CA TYR A 501 -2.35 0.95 3.23
C TYR A 501 -3.30 0.54 4.35
N HIS A 502 -3.05 1.03 5.56
CA HIS A 502 -3.62 0.44 6.78
C HIS A 502 -4.94 1.07 7.18
N LYS A 503 -5.04 2.42 7.25
CA LYS A 503 -6.32 3.07 7.59
C LYS A 503 -7.37 2.70 6.56
N GLY A 504 -7.04 2.77 5.27
CA GLY A 504 -7.97 2.40 4.21
C GLY A 504 -8.42 0.94 4.30
N GLY A 505 -7.50 -0.01 4.59
CA GLY A 505 -7.84 -1.42 4.82
C GLY A 505 -8.83 -1.62 5.98
N HIS A 506 -8.64 -0.91 7.11
CA HIS A 506 -9.61 -0.96 8.22
C HIS A 506 -10.95 -0.30 7.88
N VAL A 507 -10.97 0.74 7.05
CA VAL A 507 -12.22 1.35 6.55
C VAL A 507 -12.96 0.37 5.64
N LEU A 508 -12.26 -0.36 4.75
CA LEU A 508 -12.88 -1.41 3.94
C LEU A 508 -13.47 -2.53 4.80
N GLN A 509 -12.78 -2.95 5.86
CA GLN A 509 -13.30 -3.94 6.81
C GLN A 509 -14.57 -3.43 7.54
N MET A 510 -14.60 -2.18 7.97
CA MET A 510 -15.79 -1.57 8.57
C MET A 510 -16.95 -1.50 7.56
N ILE A 511 -16.68 -1.19 6.29
CA ILE A 511 -17.69 -1.19 5.22
C ILE A 511 -18.23 -2.62 5.03
N GLU A 512 -17.35 -3.64 4.98
CA GLU A 512 -17.79 -5.04 4.91
C GLU A 512 -18.67 -5.44 6.08
N ASN A 513 -18.30 -5.08 7.32
CA ASN A 513 -19.13 -5.31 8.50
C ASN A 513 -20.49 -4.64 8.37
N TYR A 514 -20.54 -3.45 7.77
CA TYR A 514 -21.77 -2.69 7.58
C TYR A 514 -22.68 -3.29 6.53
N ILE A 515 -22.16 -3.59 5.34
CA ILE A 515 -22.99 -4.07 4.21
C ILE A 515 -23.19 -5.58 4.20
N GLY A 516 -22.28 -6.31 4.84
CA GLY A 516 -22.20 -7.76 4.88
C GLY A 516 -21.34 -8.36 3.77
N HIS A 517 -20.73 -9.52 4.07
CA HIS A 517 -19.76 -10.22 3.22
C HIS A 517 -20.28 -10.46 1.79
N ASP A 518 -21.49 -10.99 1.63
CA ASP A 518 -22.06 -11.27 0.31
C ASP A 518 -22.29 -10.01 -0.54
N ALA A 519 -22.72 -8.90 0.07
CA ALA A 519 -22.90 -7.64 -0.64
C ALA A 519 -21.52 -7.04 -1.04
N MET A 520 -20.54 -7.10 -0.13
CA MET A 520 -19.15 -6.68 -0.44
C MET A 520 -18.61 -7.45 -1.63
N ARG A 521 -18.70 -8.79 -1.60
CA ARG A 521 -18.25 -9.65 -2.69
C ARG A 521 -18.93 -9.30 -4.03
N ARG A 522 -20.27 -9.19 -4.05
CA ARG A 522 -21.01 -8.87 -5.30
C ARG A 522 -20.65 -7.48 -5.82
N GLY A 523 -20.52 -6.48 -4.93
CA GLY A 523 -20.16 -5.12 -5.31
C GLY A 523 -18.75 -5.04 -5.90
N LEU A 524 -17.76 -5.74 -5.28
CA LEU A 524 -16.40 -5.82 -5.82
C LEU A 524 -16.36 -6.54 -7.17
N GLN A 525 -17.10 -7.63 -7.34
CA GLN A 525 -17.23 -8.31 -8.64
C GLN A 525 -17.81 -7.38 -9.71
N ALA A 526 -18.86 -6.63 -9.37
CA ALA A 526 -19.47 -5.67 -10.29
C ALA A 526 -18.48 -4.56 -10.67
N TYR A 527 -17.78 -3.99 -9.67
CA TYR A 527 -16.74 -2.98 -9.88
C TYR A 527 -15.63 -3.47 -10.80
N LEU A 528 -15.02 -4.61 -10.49
CA LEU A 528 -13.93 -5.16 -11.28
C LEU A 528 -14.40 -5.49 -12.72
N ASN A 529 -15.55 -6.13 -12.89
CA ASN A 529 -16.08 -6.46 -14.23
C ASN A 529 -16.39 -5.23 -15.08
N LYS A 530 -16.95 -4.19 -14.47
CA LYS A 530 -17.38 -2.99 -15.17
C LYS A 530 -16.22 -2.11 -15.60
N TYR A 531 -15.15 -2.07 -14.79
CA TYR A 531 -14.03 -1.15 -15.01
C TYR A 531 -12.72 -1.84 -15.41
N LYS A 532 -12.71 -3.17 -15.61
CA LYS A 532 -11.52 -3.91 -16.06
C LYS A 532 -10.89 -3.30 -17.31
N PHE A 533 -9.57 -3.28 -17.34
CA PHE A 533 -8.73 -2.61 -18.34
C PHE A 533 -8.91 -1.08 -18.41
N GLY A 534 -9.51 -0.51 -17.40
CA GLY A 534 -9.75 0.92 -17.24
C GLY A 534 -9.34 1.42 -15.87
N ASN A 535 -9.83 2.62 -15.53
CA ASN A 535 -9.50 3.29 -14.27
C ASN A 535 -10.67 3.24 -13.29
N GLY A 536 -10.35 3.01 -12.02
CA GLY A 536 -11.24 3.09 -10.89
C GLY A 536 -11.19 4.46 -10.22
N THR A 537 -12.32 4.86 -9.61
CA THR A 537 -12.41 6.02 -8.73
C THR A 537 -13.16 5.64 -7.47
N PRO A 538 -13.02 6.38 -6.35
CA PRO A 538 -13.84 6.14 -5.17
C PRO A 538 -15.34 6.14 -5.48
N THR A 539 -15.81 7.11 -6.26
CA THR A 539 -17.23 7.23 -6.66
C THR A 539 -17.70 5.99 -7.42
N ARG A 540 -16.87 5.43 -8.32
CA ARG A 540 -17.20 4.21 -9.07
C ARG A 540 -17.27 2.99 -8.15
N LEU A 541 -16.35 2.88 -7.22
CA LEU A 541 -16.34 1.80 -6.22
C LEU A 541 -17.57 1.86 -5.32
N TRP A 542 -17.85 3.04 -4.74
CA TRP A 542 -18.99 3.20 -3.84
C TRP A 542 -20.32 2.91 -4.54
N ALA A 543 -20.48 3.35 -5.79
CA ALA A 543 -21.69 3.10 -6.55
C ALA A 543 -22.01 1.60 -6.72
N GLU A 544 -21.00 0.76 -6.98
CA GLU A 544 -21.21 -0.69 -7.12
C GLU A 544 -21.48 -1.37 -5.76
N LEU A 545 -20.86 -0.90 -4.68
CA LEU A 545 -21.13 -1.40 -3.32
C LEU A 545 -22.51 -0.98 -2.83
N GLU A 546 -22.97 0.24 -3.14
CA GLU A 546 -24.32 0.73 -2.85
C GLU A 546 -25.36 -0.08 -3.61
N ALA A 547 -25.15 -0.31 -4.92
CA ALA A 547 -26.06 -1.13 -5.73
C ALA A 547 -26.15 -2.59 -5.23
N ALA A 548 -25.07 -3.14 -4.67
CA ALA A 548 -25.05 -4.50 -4.14
C ALA A 548 -25.69 -4.63 -2.77
N SER A 549 -25.74 -3.54 -1.97
CA SER A 549 -26.13 -3.58 -0.55
C SER A 549 -27.40 -2.82 -0.21
N ASP A 550 -27.86 -1.92 -1.06
CA ASP A 550 -28.92 -0.93 -0.81
C ASP A 550 -28.63 -0.06 0.44
N LYS A 551 -27.34 0.26 0.67
CA LYS A 551 -26.88 1.07 1.80
C LYS A 551 -26.01 2.23 1.33
N PRO A 552 -25.99 3.40 2.01
CA PRO A 552 -25.24 4.60 1.60
C PRO A 552 -23.74 4.45 1.91
N VAL A 553 -23.03 3.61 1.17
CA VAL A 553 -21.60 3.30 1.38
C VAL A 553 -20.71 4.52 1.11
N SER A 554 -21.05 5.34 0.12
CA SER A 554 -20.33 6.57 -0.21
C SER A 554 -20.23 7.53 0.97
N LYS A 555 -21.34 7.70 1.72
CA LYS A 555 -21.32 8.56 2.92
C LYS A 555 -20.33 8.05 3.96
N VAL A 556 -20.32 6.75 4.21
CA VAL A 556 -19.39 6.12 5.16
C VAL A 556 -17.95 6.27 4.64
N GLY A 557 -17.66 5.75 3.46
CA GLY A 557 -16.32 5.71 2.87
C GLY A 557 -15.70 7.11 2.79
N ASP A 558 -16.38 8.07 2.14
CA ASP A 558 -15.87 9.42 1.95
C ASP A 558 -15.58 10.13 3.29
N SER A 559 -16.40 9.90 4.33
CA SER A 559 -16.18 10.52 5.62
C SER A 559 -14.91 10.03 6.34
N PHE A 560 -14.44 8.84 6.02
CA PHE A 560 -13.20 8.28 6.58
C PHE A 560 -11.98 8.47 5.69
N VAL A 561 -12.13 8.36 4.37
CA VAL A 561 -10.96 8.46 3.47
C VAL A 561 -10.51 9.89 3.23
N ARG A 562 -11.41 10.88 3.34
CA ARG A 562 -11.12 12.30 3.10
C ARG A 562 -10.79 13.11 4.35
N GLN A 563 -10.81 12.48 5.53
CA GLN A 563 -10.52 13.13 6.81
C GLN A 563 -9.41 12.39 7.56
N THR A 564 -8.54 13.16 8.21
CA THR A 564 -7.59 12.64 9.20
C THR A 564 -8.28 12.42 10.53
N GLY A 565 -7.63 11.66 11.42
CA GLY A 565 -8.07 11.46 12.78
C GLY A 565 -9.09 10.34 12.93
N VAL A 566 -9.45 10.11 14.18
CA VAL A 566 -10.30 9.00 14.63
C VAL A 566 -11.53 9.55 15.31
N PRO A 567 -12.74 9.05 15.00
CA PRO A 567 -13.94 9.41 15.77
C PRO A 567 -13.83 8.95 17.22
N LEU A 568 -14.18 9.81 18.16
CA LEU A 568 -14.48 9.46 19.54
C LEU A 568 -15.98 9.38 19.69
N VAL A 569 -16.51 8.17 19.84
CA VAL A 569 -17.94 7.91 20.09
C VAL A 569 -18.15 7.75 21.59
N THR A 570 -18.89 8.69 22.18
CA THR A 570 -19.24 8.63 23.62
C THR A 570 -20.66 8.10 23.81
N ILE A 571 -20.81 7.11 24.69
CA ILE A 571 -22.07 6.43 24.96
C ILE A 571 -22.38 6.53 26.45
N ASP A 572 -23.57 7.01 26.78
CA ASP A 572 -24.19 6.98 28.13
C ASP A 572 -25.52 6.23 28.03
N ALA A 573 -25.78 5.36 28.97
CA ALA A 573 -27.02 4.60 29.02
C ALA A 573 -27.67 4.76 30.39
N ARG A 574 -28.96 5.11 30.41
CA ARG A 574 -29.75 5.31 31.62
C ARG A 574 -30.99 4.44 31.60
N CYS A 575 -31.06 3.54 32.56
CA CYS A 575 -32.25 2.70 32.76
C CYS A 575 -33.41 3.53 33.28
N ASN A 576 -34.57 3.41 32.62
CA ASN A 576 -35.85 3.82 33.17
C ASN A 576 -36.49 2.59 33.88
N PRO A 577 -36.49 2.56 35.20
CA PRO A 577 -36.95 1.36 35.95
C PRO A 577 -38.46 1.12 35.81
N VAL A 578 -39.22 2.15 35.42
CA VAL A 578 -40.69 2.03 35.27
C VAL A 578 -41.04 1.30 33.97
N THR A 579 -40.34 1.64 32.90
CA THR A 579 -40.58 1.05 31.56
C THR A 579 -39.63 -0.09 31.23
N ASN A 580 -38.62 -0.36 32.06
CA ASN A 580 -37.51 -1.27 31.80
C ASN A 580 -36.79 -0.98 30.45
N GLN A 581 -36.69 0.28 30.07
CA GLN A 581 -36.04 0.72 28.83
C GLN A 581 -34.74 1.47 29.15
N ASN A 582 -33.71 1.19 28.37
CA ASN A 582 -32.49 1.97 28.41
C ASN A 582 -32.60 3.15 27.45
N VAL A 583 -32.41 4.36 27.95
CA VAL A 583 -32.22 5.57 27.13
C VAL A 583 -30.73 5.73 26.90
N VAL A 584 -30.32 5.52 25.67
CA VAL A 584 -28.91 5.58 25.27
C VAL A 584 -28.62 6.89 24.54
N THR A 585 -27.79 7.70 25.13
CA THR A 585 -27.30 8.95 24.53
C THR A 585 -25.94 8.70 23.87
N ILE A 586 -25.84 9.03 22.60
CA ILE A 586 -24.65 8.80 21.79
C ILE A 586 -24.19 10.16 21.24
N SER A 587 -22.89 10.44 21.33
CA SER A 587 -22.30 11.62 20.71
C SER A 587 -21.00 11.29 20.03
N GLN A 588 -20.62 12.04 18.99
CA GLN A 588 -19.33 11.92 18.34
C GLN A 588 -18.59 13.27 18.28
N ARG A 589 -17.30 13.19 18.36
CA ARG A 589 -16.36 14.26 18.05
C ARG A 589 -15.05 13.66 17.56
N ALA A 590 -14.16 14.48 17.01
CA ALA A 590 -12.81 14.00 16.76
C ALA A 590 -12.11 13.62 18.07
N PHE A 591 -11.37 12.53 18.08
CA PHE A 591 -10.54 12.15 19.23
C PHE A 591 -9.49 13.26 19.48
N PRO A 592 -9.26 13.66 20.75
CA PRO A 592 -8.36 14.77 21.07
C PRO A 592 -6.94 14.54 20.52
N SER A 593 -6.51 15.40 19.63
CA SER A 593 -5.14 15.45 19.12
C SER A 593 -4.72 16.90 18.87
N LYS A 594 -3.43 17.16 18.67
CA LYS A 594 -2.91 18.51 18.40
C LYS A 594 -3.36 19.06 17.04
N ASN A 595 -3.79 18.21 16.12
CA ASN A 595 -4.27 18.55 14.76
C ASN A 595 -5.77 18.52 14.60
N MET A 596 -6.50 18.67 15.68
CA MET A 596 -7.96 18.58 15.60
C MET A 596 -8.58 19.72 14.79
N TYR A 597 -9.36 19.32 13.80
CA TYR A 597 -10.36 20.19 13.18
C TYR A 597 -11.69 20.03 13.92
N PRO A 598 -12.16 21.02 14.69
CA PRO A 598 -13.33 20.87 15.54
C PRO A 598 -14.63 20.56 14.81
N GLY A 599 -14.65 20.71 13.48
CA GLY A 599 -15.82 20.49 12.62
C GLY A 599 -15.94 19.07 12.05
N TYR A 600 -14.94 18.21 12.19
CA TYR A 600 -14.98 16.87 11.61
C TYR A 600 -16.11 16.02 12.19
N ARG A 601 -16.86 15.36 11.33
CA ARG A 601 -17.91 14.39 11.60
C ARG A 601 -17.76 13.22 10.65
N TRP A 602 -18.05 12.04 11.15
CA TRP A 602 -18.01 10.81 10.37
C TRP A 602 -19.42 10.21 10.27
N ASN A 603 -19.66 9.51 9.18
CA ASN A 603 -20.86 8.69 9.01
C ASN A 603 -20.53 7.28 9.51
N ILE A 604 -20.88 6.99 10.75
CA ILE A 604 -20.47 5.76 11.45
C ILE A 604 -21.61 4.74 11.38
N PRO A 605 -21.42 3.57 10.77
CA PRO A 605 -22.38 2.47 10.87
C PRO A 605 -22.26 1.84 12.26
N LEU A 606 -22.93 2.44 13.24
CA LEU A 606 -22.80 2.08 14.64
C LEU A 606 -23.62 0.84 14.97
N VAL A 607 -22.95 -0.19 15.47
CA VAL A 607 -23.56 -1.42 15.96
C VAL A 607 -23.45 -1.46 17.48
N LEU A 608 -24.61 -1.64 18.14
CA LEU A 608 -24.72 -1.79 19.58
C LEU A 608 -25.26 -3.18 19.91
N LYS A 609 -24.61 -3.88 20.82
CA LYS A 609 -25.16 -5.09 21.45
C LYS A 609 -25.61 -4.78 22.86
N TYR A 610 -26.72 -5.40 23.28
CA TYR A 610 -27.34 -5.20 24.59
C TYR A 610 -28.15 -6.44 25.01
N GLY A 611 -28.84 -6.37 26.15
CA GLY A 611 -29.55 -7.51 26.69
C GLY A 611 -28.63 -8.46 27.46
N GLU A 612 -29.22 -9.57 27.92
CA GLU A 612 -28.46 -10.59 28.62
C GLU A 612 -27.39 -11.18 27.74
N ASN A 613 -26.13 -11.18 28.20
CA ASN A 613 -24.95 -11.64 27.45
C ASN A 613 -24.81 -11.01 26.07
N PHE A 614 -25.26 -9.76 25.89
CA PHE A 614 -25.16 -9.03 24.59
C PHE A 614 -25.87 -9.75 23.43
N SER A 615 -27.00 -10.42 23.72
CA SER A 615 -27.72 -11.27 22.76
C SER A 615 -28.53 -10.49 21.72
N GLN A 616 -28.83 -9.21 21.99
CA GLN A 616 -29.62 -8.34 21.10
C GLN A 616 -28.72 -7.35 20.39
N THR A 617 -29.13 -6.92 19.19
CA THR A 617 -28.36 -6.01 18.35
C THR A 617 -29.21 -4.87 17.82
N GLN A 618 -28.72 -3.64 17.93
CA GLN A 618 -29.27 -2.44 17.30
C GLN A 618 -28.20 -1.84 16.38
N THR A 619 -28.56 -1.58 15.13
CA THR A 619 -27.69 -0.89 14.17
C THR A 619 -28.32 0.42 13.77
N LEU A 620 -27.51 1.48 13.65
CA LEU A 620 -27.94 2.80 13.17
C LEU A 620 -26.81 3.46 12.37
N MET A 621 -27.18 4.28 11.38
CA MET A 621 -26.25 5.22 10.77
C MET A 621 -26.14 6.44 11.68
N PHE A 622 -24.96 6.66 12.24
CA PHE A 622 -24.70 7.78 13.16
C PHE A 622 -23.86 8.84 12.45
N ASP A 623 -24.52 9.87 11.92
CA ASP A 623 -23.97 10.96 11.13
C ASP A 623 -24.08 12.34 11.79
N GLN A 624 -24.68 12.39 12.99
CA GLN A 624 -24.93 13.63 13.74
C GLN A 624 -23.89 13.81 14.86
N ALA A 625 -23.81 15.02 15.43
CA ALA A 625 -22.98 15.27 16.59
C ALA A 625 -23.45 14.52 17.84
N GLY A 626 -24.76 14.28 17.94
CA GLY A 626 -25.36 13.54 19.03
C GLY A 626 -26.75 13.04 18.66
N THR A 627 -27.16 11.91 19.26
CA THR A 627 -28.48 11.33 19.12
C THR A 627 -28.90 10.61 20.42
N GLN A 628 -30.16 10.29 20.54
CA GLN A 628 -30.67 9.49 21.62
C GLN A 628 -31.59 8.40 21.08
N ILE A 629 -31.39 7.18 21.56
CA ILE A 629 -32.25 6.03 21.21
C ILE A 629 -32.75 5.33 22.47
N SER A 630 -33.83 4.58 22.32
CA SER A 630 -34.35 3.73 23.39
C SER A 630 -34.11 2.26 23.05
N LEU A 631 -33.54 1.51 24.00
CA LEU A 631 -33.41 0.06 23.93
C LEU A 631 -34.42 -0.60 24.81
N PRO A 632 -34.99 -1.75 24.41
CA PRO A 632 -36.17 -2.35 25.11
C PRO A 632 -35.86 -2.98 26.47
N THR A 633 -34.59 -3.04 26.87
CA THR A 633 -34.19 -3.62 28.17
C THR A 633 -33.12 -2.77 28.85
N CYS A 634 -33.20 -2.70 30.19
CA CYS A 634 -32.11 -2.14 31.01
C CYS A 634 -30.98 -3.15 31.11
N SER A 635 -29.90 -2.91 30.40
CA SER A 635 -28.69 -3.77 30.38
C SER A 635 -27.46 -2.98 30.01
N ALA A 636 -26.27 -3.55 30.17
CA ALA A 636 -25.06 -3.02 29.60
C ALA A 636 -25.17 -2.89 28.06
N VAL A 637 -24.52 -1.90 27.50
CA VAL A 637 -24.48 -1.63 26.04
C VAL A 637 -23.03 -1.70 25.56
N LEU A 638 -22.79 -2.55 24.57
CA LEU A 638 -21.51 -2.79 23.97
C LEU A 638 -21.52 -2.26 22.53
N ALA A 639 -20.69 -1.28 22.21
CA ALA A 639 -20.45 -0.80 20.85
C ALA A 639 -19.26 -1.51 20.22
N ASN A 640 -19.16 -1.46 18.88
CA ASN A 640 -18.11 -2.12 18.10
C ASN A 640 -17.93 -3.60 18.49
N PRO A 641 -18.98 -4.41 18.40
CA PRO A 641 -18.98 -5.76 18.95
C PRO A 641 -18.14 -6.77 18.17
N THR A 642 -17.60 -6.39 17.03
CA THR A 642 -16.57 -7.14 16.28
C THR A 642 -15.15 -6.67 16.60
N GLY A 643 -15.03 -5.48 17.22
CA GLY A 643 -13.74 -4.83 17.46
C GLY A 643 -13.04 -4.30 16.21
N LEU A 644 -13.68 -4.34 15.03
CA LEU A 644 -13.04 -4.09 13.75
C LEU A 644 -13.36 -2.73 13.12
N ASP A 645 -14.40 -2.04 13.60
CA ASP A 645 -14.79 -0.74 13.07
C ASP A 645 -13.82 0.37 13.52
N TYR A 646 -13.67 1.42 12.68
CA TYR A 646 -12.62 2.43 12.83
C TYR A 646 -13.08 3.63 13.66
N TYR A 647 -13.29 3.45 14.97
CA TYR A 647 -13.56 4.51 15.95
C TYR A 647 -13.19 4.07 17.37
N VAL A 648 -12.93 5.03 18.27
CA VAL A 648 -12.68 4.80 19.69
C VAL A 648 -14.00 4.98 20.45
N THR A 649 -14.34 4.02 21.31
CA THR A 649 -15.53 4.08 22.16
C THR A 649 -15.19 4.57 23.55
N ASN A 650 -15.90 5.60 24.01
CA ASN A 650 -15.85 6.10 25.38
C ASN A 650 -17.21 5.88 26.06
N TYR A 651 -17.27 5.06 27.08
CA TYR A 651 -18.49 4.83 27.86
C TYR A 651 -18.51 5.75 29.08
N SER A 652 -19.74 6.12 29.54
CA SER A 652 -19.88 6.78 30.83
C SER A 652 -19.37 5.89 31.97
N PRO A 653 -18.94 6.43 33.12
CA PRO A 653 -18.43 5.62 34.24
C PRO A 653 -19.42 4.53 34.71
N ALA A 654 -20.72 4.83 34.69
CA ALA A 654 -21.76 3.85 35.03
C ALA A 654 -21.80 2.70 34.04
N LEU A 655 -21.80 3.02 32.74
CA LEU A 655 -21.81 2.03 31.66
C LEU A 655 -20.52 1.20 31.62
N TRP A 656 -19.38 1.78 31.95
CA TRP A 656 -18.13 1.02 32.15
C TRP A 656 -18.28 -0.02 33.25
N SER A 657 -18.87 0.37 34.39
CA SER A 657 -19.14 -0.57 35.50
C SER A 657 -20.05 -1.73 35.09
N ASP A 658 -21.10 -1.44 34.32
CA ASP A 658 -22.03 -2.47 33.82
C ASP A 658 -21.34 -3.42 32.81
N LEU A 659 -20.51 -2.90 31.93
CA LEU A 659 -19.69 -3.69 30.97
C LEU A 659 -18.70 -4.59 31.69
N LEU A 660 -18.01 -4.06 32.72
CA LEU A 660 -17.02 -4.83 33.47
C LEU A 660 -17.69 -5.94 34.29
N ALA A 661 -18.89 -5.71 34.78
CA ALA A 661 -19.69 -6.75 35.47
C ALA A 661 -20.07 -7.91 34.53
N GLN A 662 -20.19 -7.64 33.23
CA GLN A 662 -20.51 -8.62 32.18
C GLN A 662 -19.33 -9.00 31.31
N ALA A 663 -18.09 -8.66 31.69
CA ALA A 663 -16.88 -8.91 30.88
C ALA A 663 -16.69 -10.40 30.52
N GLY A 664 -17.19 -11.33 31.35
CA GLY A 664 -17.19 -12.77 31.08
C GLY A 664 -18.01 -13.19 29.85
N ALA A 665 -19.00 -12.36 29.44
CA ALA A 665 -19.81 -12.60 28.25
C ALA A 665 -19.12 -12.11 26.96
N ILE A 666 -18.04 -11.34 27.07
CA ILE A 666 -17.23 -10.88 25.93
C ILE A 666 -16.23 -11.97 25.58
N THR A 667 -16.67 -12.94 24.81
CA THR A 667 -15.87 -14.11 24.41
C THR A 667 -15.10 -13.91 23.12
N ASP A 668 -15.50 -12.94 22.31
CA ASP A 668 -14.79 -12.58 21.09
C ASP A 668 -13.50 -11.82 21.40
N LYS A 669 -12.37 -12.35 20.89
CA LYS A 669 -11.05 -11.82 21.22
C LYS A 669 -10.76 -10.47 20.54
N ALA A 670 -11.30 -10.25 19.34
CA ALA A 670 -11.14 -8.98 18.64
C ALA A 670 -11.92 -7.86 19.36
N THR A 671 -13.12 -8.16 19.85
CA THR A 671 -13.88 -7.25 20.72
C THR A 671 -13.10 -6.92 22.00
N ALA A 672 -12.54 -7.92 22.66
CA ALA A 672 -11.73 -7.74 23.86
C ALA A 672 -10.47 -6.87 23.57
N ALA A 673 -9.81 -7.11 22.42
CA ALA A 673 -8.69 -6.32 21.94
C ALA A 673 -9.06 -4.86 21.72
N ASN A 674 -10.19 -4.62 21.09
CA ASN A 674 -10.68 -3.27 20.86
C ASN A 674 -10.98 -2.53 22.16
N ILE A 675 -11.68 -3.16 23.11
CA ILE A 675 -11.99 -2.53 24.41
C ILE A 675 -10.72 -2.17 25.17
N ALA A 676 -9.76 -3.08 25.25
CA ALA A 676 -8.47 -2.83 25.92
C ALA A 676 -7.64 -1.75 25.21
N GLY A 677 -7.67 -1.73 23.89
CA GLY A 677 -7.03 -0.74 23.06
C GLY A 677 -7.67 0.64 23.21
N ASP A 678 -9.01 0.73 23.11
CA ASP A 678 -9.76 1.97 23.31
C ASP A 678 -9.53 2.55 24.72
N ALA A 679 -9.53 1.71 25.75
CA ALA A 679 -9.19 2.12 27.11
C ALA A 679 -7.77 2.68 27.20
N THR A 680 -6.80 2.11 26.49
CA THR A 680 -5.43 2.61 26.43
C THR A 680 -5.35 3.98 25.74
N GLN A 681 -6.06 4.17 24.62
CA GLN A 681 -6.13 5.47 23.96
C GLN A 681 -6.77 6.55 24.86
N LEU A 682 -7.88 6.19 25.51
CA LEU A 682 -8.58 7.11 26.44
C LEU A 682 -7.73 7.48 27.64
N TYR A 683 -7.01 6.53 28.22
CA TYR A 683 -6.08 6.77 29.34
C TYR A 683 -4.93 7.70 28.91
N ASN A 684 -4.30 7.42 27.79
CA ASN A 684 -3.19 8.23 27.26
C ASN A 684 -3.63 9.66 26.91
N ALA A 685 -4.89 9.83 26.50
CA ALA A 685 -5.49 11.14 26.25
C ALA A 685 -6.00 11.89 27.49
N GLY A 686 -5.87 11.31 28.69
CA GLY A 686 -6.40 11.86 29.93
C GLY A 686 -7.94 11.85 30.06
N LEU A 687 -8.61 11.05 29.24
CA LEU A 687 -10.07 10.88 29.23
C LEU A 687 -10.56 9.74 30.13
N MET A 688 -9.65 8.94 30.67
CA MET A 688 -9.93 7.84 31.58
C MET A 688 -9.04 7.92 32.81
N SER A 689 -9.59 7.63 33.99
CA SER A 689 -8.80 7.60 35.23
C SER A 689 -7.90 6.38 35.31
N GLN A 690 -6.75 6.51 35.99
CA GLN A 690 -5.85 5.39 36.28
C GLN A 690 -6.55 4.21 36.95
N ALA A 691 -7.46 4.49 37.88
CA ALA A 691 -8.22 3.45 38.60
C ALA A 691 -9.08 2.62 37.64
N LEU A 692 -9.85 3.25 36.77
CA LEU A 692 -10.70 2.58 35.78
C LEU A 692 -9.84 1.81 34.76
N TYR A 693 -8.78 2.43 34.25
CA TYR A 693 -7.84 1.78 33.33
C TYR A 693 -7.26 0.52 33.94
N SER A 694 -6.83 0.58 35.21
CA SER A 694 -6.30 -0.59 35.94
C SER A 694 -7.33 -1.69 36.14
N GLN A 695 -8.60 -1.33 36.38
CA GLN A 695 -9.70 -2.31 36.45
C GLN A 695 -9.88 -3.03 35.11
N ILE A 696 -9.97 -2.28 34.00
CA ILE A 696 -10.14 -2.85 32.65
C ILE A 696 -8.97 -3.77 32.32
N THR A 697 -7.74 -3.28 32.47
CA THR A 697 -6.53 -4.04 32.13
C THR A 697 -6.27 -5.20 33.10
N GLY A 698 -6.85 -5.20 34.28
CA GLY A 698 -6.81 -6.30 35.25
C GLY A 698 -7.73 -7.48 34.93
N ILE A 699 -8.69 -7.31 34.01
CA ILE A 699 -9.65 -8.36 33.66
C ILE A 699 -8.97 -9.48 32.88
N ARG A 700 -9.12 -10.71 33.36
CA ARG A 700 -8.48 -11.89 32.76
C ARG A 700 -8.79 -12.06 31.27
N ALA A 701 -10.01 -11.73 30.83
CA ALA A 701 -10.41 -11.80 29.41
C ALA A 701 -9.60 -10.85 28.52
N PHE A 702 -9.07 -9.74 29.05
CA PHE A 702 -8.31 -8.73 28.31
C PHE A 702 -6.80 -8.89 28.42
N GLN A 703 -6.29 -9.75 29.34
CA GLN A 703 -4.85 -9.95 29.56
C GLN A 703 -4.08 -10.50 28.35
N PRO A 704 -4.57 -11.53 27.62
CA PRO A 704 -3.87 -12.02 26.43
C PRO A 704 -3.68 -10.93 25.36
N VAL A 705 -4.67 -10.10 25.20
CA VAL A 705 -4.70 -9.00 24.23
C VAL A 705 -3.71 -7.90 24.57
N LEU A 706 -3.57 -7.54 25.85
CA LEU A 706 -2.58 -6.56 26.29
C LEU A 706 -1.17 -7.04 26.01
N GLN A 707 -0.91 -8.34 26.07
CA GLN A 707 0.34 -8.93 25.66
C GLN A 707 0.54 -8.83 24.14
N THR A 708 -0.50 -9.10 23.33
CA THR A 708 -0.48 -8.92 21.88
C THR A 708 -0.23 -7.46 21.49
N LEU A 709 -0.89 -6.50 22.13
CA LEU A 709 -0.64 -5.07 21.96
C LEU A 709 0.80 -4.68 22.28
N ARG A 710 1.45 -5.33 23.23
CA ARG A 710 2.85 -5.12 23.61
C ARG A 710 3.82 -5.77 22.62
N THR A 711 3.56 -6.99 22.17
CA THR A 711 4.46 -7.76 21.28
C THR A 711 4.38 -7.32 19.83
N GLN A 712 3.23 -6.90 19.34
CA GLN A 712 3.08 -6.34 17.99
C GLN A 712 3.74 -4.97 17.81
N SER A 713 4.19 -4.34 18.91
CA SER A 713 5.06 -3.14 18.82
C SER A 713 6.44 -3.42 18.18
N VAL A 714 6.80 -4.68 17.93
CA VAL A 714 8.14 -5.08 17.51
C VAL A 714 8.25 -5.54 16.05
N GLY A 715 7.17 -5.76 15.32
CA GLY A 715 7.32 -6.35 14.00
C GLY A 715 6.16 -6.18 13.02
N VAL A 716 6.06 -5.08 12.35
CA VAL A 716 5.52 -5.01 10.97
C VAL A 716 6.21 -3.86 10.26
N GLY A 717 7.23 -4.17 9.49
CA GLY A 717 7.85 -3.27 8.54
C GLY A 717 7.56 -3.76 7.13
N ILE A 718 6.49 -3.27 6.51
CA ILE A 718 6.45 -3.10 5.08
C ILE A 718 6.93 -1.67 4.87
N GLY A 719 8.16 -1.51 4.37
CA GLY A 719 8.71 -0.24 3.91
C GLY A 719 8.63 0.95 4.89
N ALA A 720 8.87 0.76 6.21
CA ALA A 720 8.84 1.90 7.12
C ALA A 720 9.84 1.77 8.25
N GLN A 721 10.49 2.86 8.55
CA GLN A 721 11.34 3.04 9.73
C GLN A 721 10.68 2.48 11.00
N GLN A 722 11.46 1.81 11.82
CA GLN A 722 11.03 1.21 13.08
C GLN A 722 10.26 2.23 13.94
N VAL A 723 9.01 1.92 14.24
CA VAL A 723 8.27 2.61 15.30
C VAL A 723 8.87 2.11 16.63
N PRO A 724 9.34 2.99 17.52
CA PRO A 724 9.84 2.57 18.82
C PRO A 724 8.75 1.84 19.62
N PRO A 725 9.11 0.88 20.48
CA PRO A 725 8.15 0.15 21.31
C PRO A 725 7.32 1.13 22.16
N LEU A 726 6.05 0.79 22.40
CA LEU A 726 5.23 1.46 23.41
C LEU A 726 5.87 1.14 24.78
N GLU A 727 6.76 2.02 25.22
CA GLU A 727 7.25 1.96 26.59
C GLU A 727 6.12 2.25 27.57
N THR A 728 6.11 1.53 28.68
CA THR A 728 5.32 1.83 29.89
C THR A 728 5.40 3.33 30.21
N PRO A 729 4.36 3.96 30.74
CA PRO A 729 4.36 5.39 31.03
C PRO A 729 5.47 5.74 32.02
N VAL A 730 6.59 6.18 31.49
CA VAL A 730 7.62 6.86 32.27
C VAL A 730 7.27 8.33 32.26
N HIS A 731 7.14 8.89 33.46
CA HIS A 731 6.97 10.29 33.70
C HIS A 731 7.91 11.14 32.81
N SER A 732 7.31 12.10 32.12
CA SER A 732 7.98 13.28 31.50
C SER A 732 9.14 12.97 30.54
N ILE A 733 8.85 12.69 29.29
CA ILE A 733 9.82 12.93 28.22
C ILE A 733 9.72 14.42 27.84
N LYS A 734 10.75 15.18 28.19
CA LYS A 734 10.96 16.55 27.73
C LYS A 734 11.17 16.53 26.22
N TYR A 735 10.20 17.08 25.48
CA TYR A 735 10.29 17.38 24.06
C TYR A 735 11.32 18.49 23.80
N GLN A 736 12.62 18.23 23.97
CA GLN A 736 13.68 19.20 23.63
C GLN A 736 14.47 18.85 22.37
N GLY A 737 14.28 17.64 21.77
CA GLY A 737 15.06 17.21 20.62
C GLY A 737 14.48 17.56 19.25
N VAL A 738 13.15 17.71 19.13
CA VAL A 738 12.49 17.92 17.83
C VAL A 738 12.40 19.40 17.45
N MET A 739 12.41 20.29 18.43
CA MET A 739 12.33 21.75 18.17
C MET A 739 13.67 22.34 17.70
N LYS A 740 14.78 21.65 17.86
CA LYS A 740 16.08 22.13 17.36
C LYS A 740 16.26 21.91 15.86
N HIS A 741 15.58 20.90 15.29
CA HIS A 741 15.68 20.61 13.84
C HIS A 741 14.75 21.48 12.98
N LEU A 742 13.71 22.04 13.59
CA LEU A 742 12.79 22.97 12.89
C LEU A 742 13.21 24.44 12.97
N SER A 743 14.12 24.78 13.91
CA SER A 743 14.68 26.14 13.98
C SER A 743 15.84 26.36 13.00
N ASP A 744 16.48 25.28 12.54
CA ASP A 744 17.59 25.34 11.58
C ASP A 744 17.13 25.36 10.11
N LEU A 745 15.80 25.24 9.86
CA LEU A 745 15.18 25.35 8.54
C LEU A 745 14.46 26.68 8.30
N SER A 746 14.54 27.63 9.27
CA SER A 746 13.93 28.96 9.16
C SER A 746 14.95 30.11 9.24
N GLN A 747 16.22 29.84 8.94
CA GLN A 747 17.23 30.89 8.70
C GLN A 747 17.80 30.75 7.29
#